data_e5a154bd9af321e220f70bfab834916d
#
_entry.id   e5a154bd9af321e220f70bfab834916d
#
_cell.length_a   1.000
_cell.length_b   1.000
_cell.length_c   1.000
_cell.angle_alpha   90.00
_cell.angle_beta   90.00
_cell.angle_gamma   90.00
#
_symmetry.space_group_name_H-M   'P 1'
#
loop_
_entity.id
_entity.type
_entity.pdbx_description
1 polymer ?
#
loop_
_entity_poly.entity_id
_entity_poly.type
_entity_poly.pdbx_seq_one_letter_code
_entity_poly.pdbx_strand_id
1 'polypeptide(L)'
;MLENYRKHVAERAEMGIVPKPLDPTQTAELVELIKNPPAGEEETILELLSNRVPAGVDEAAYVKAGFLAAITKGEASSPLIDKKHAVKLLGTMLGGYNVQPLVDCLDDDELSADAATALSHTLLVFDAFHDVKEKADAGNAAAKQVIQSWADAEWFTSKPKLAEKITLKVFMVPGETNTDDLSPAPDAWSRPDIPLHARAMLKMAREGIVPDEPGKVGPIKLIDEMEADGTPLVYVGDVVGTGSSRKSAANSVMWYIGDDIPHIPNKRDGGFCFGGKIAPIFFNTMEDGGALPLEMDVSKMEMGDVIDLFPYEGVVKKSGTDEVLSSFELKTPVLMDEAQAGGRIPLIIGRGLTARAREALGLPPSDLFLKPIDPADTGKGYTLAQKMVGKACGVTGVRPGMYCEPKMTTVGSQDTTGPMTRDELKDLACLGFSADLTMQSFCHTAAYPKPVDVNTHHNLPDFMMNRGGVSLRPGDGIIHSWLNRMLLPDTVGTGGDSHTRFPIGISFPAGSGLVAFAAATGVMPIDMPESVLVRFSGEMQPGVTLRDLVNAIPYAAIQSGLLTVAKEGKKNIFSGRVLEIEGLPELKVEQAFELSDASAERSSSGCSIQLGEAPIIEYLQSNIVMLRWMIASGYGDVRTIERRIAAMEDWIANPVLLKADKDAEYAEIIEINLNEITEPLLACPNDPDDVKKLSDVAGTHIDEVFLGSCMTNIGHFRAAGKLLDKLTTPVPTRLWVVPPTKMDEAKLIEEGYYSIFGRVGARTEMPGCSLCMGNQARVAAKSTVVSTSTRNFPNRLGDGAFVYLSSAELASVAAILGRIPTVEEYMEYAADLETMADDVYRYLNFNEIESYTKAAQTVIPIVAA
;
A
#
# COMPACT_ATOMS: atom_id res chain seq x y z
N MET A 1 -2.51 -29.01 24.56
CA MET A 1 -2.08 -27.67 24.07
C MET A 1 -0.62 -27.35 24.42
N LEU A 2 -0.22 -27.33 25.72
CA LEU A 2 1.13 -26.88 26.17
C LEU A 2 2.28 -27.64 25.54
N GLU A 3 2.22 -28.96 25.43
CA GLU A 3 3.28 -29.78 24.82
C GLU A 3 3.49 -29.40 23.33
N ASN A 4 2.39 -29.27 22.57
CA ASN A 4 2.47 -28.88 21.16
C ASN A 4 2.99 -27.43 21.00
N TYR A 5 2.62 -26.53 21.90
CA TYR A 5 3.12 -25.17 21.89
C TYR A 5 4.64 -25.12 22.22
N ARG A 6 5.10 -25.86 23.21
CA ARG A 6 6.53 -26.01 23.54
C ARG A 6 7.35 -26.55 22.39
N LYS A 7 6.81 -27.54 21.66
CA LYS A 7 7.45 -28.05 20.44
C LYS A 7 7.57 -26.94 19.38
N HIS A 8 6.49 -26.19 19.16
CA HIS A 8 6.50 -25.05 18.25
C HIS A 8 7.52 -23.98 18.67
N VAL A 9 7.61 -23.66 19.97
CA VAL A 9 8.63 -22.74 20.52
C VAL A 9 10.03 -23.21 20.18
N ALA A 10 10.32 -24.50 20.39
CA ALA A 10 11.64 -25.08 20.08
C ALA A 10 11.96 -25.03 18.57
N GLU A 11 11.00 -25.39 17.70
CA GLU A 11 11.15 -25.29 16.24
C GLU A 11 11.43 -23.86 15.76
N ARG A 12 10.77 -22.86 16.38
CA ARG A 12 11.02 -21.47 16.04
C ARG A 12 12.37 -20.96 16.57
N ALA A 13 12.76 -21.40 17.78
CA ALA A 13 14.04 -21.06 18.38
C ALA A 13 15.24 -21.58 17.55
N GLU A 14 15.12 -22.75 16.90
CA GLU A 14 16.13 -23.26 15.96
C GLU A 14 16.35 -22.31 14.77
N MET A 15 15.33 -21.54 14.40
CA MET A 15 15.42 -20.51 13.38
C MET A 15 15.82 -19.12 13.94
N GLY A 16 16.04 -19.00 15.26
CA GLY A 16 16.35 -17.72 15.92
C GLY A 16 15.18 -16.74 15.94
N ILE A 17 13.92 -17.22 15.95
CA ILE A 17 12.72 -16.37 15.93
C ILE A 17 11.73 -16.76 17.02
N VAL A 18 10.92 -15.79 17.44
CA VAL A 18 9.90 -15.99 18.47
C VAL A 18 8.74 -16.88 17.97
N PRO A 19 8.03 -17.58 18.87
CA PRO A 19 6.88 -18.40 18.48
C PRO A 19 5.75 -17.55 17.88
N LYS A 20 4.87 -18.18 17.10
CA LYS A 20 3.65 -17.52 16.60
C LYS A 20 2.70 -17.20 17.75
N PRO A 21 1.85 -16.17 17.60
CA PRO A 21 0.73 -15.96 18.49
C PRO A 21 -0.18 -17.19 18.55
N LEU A 22 -0.95 -17.33 19.64
CA LEU A 22 -1.93 -18.39 19.77
C LEU A 22 -3.08 -18.19 18.80
N ASP A 23 -3.52 -19.27 18.19
CA ASP A 23 -4.73 -19.30 17.37
C ASP A 23 -6.00 -19.43 18.24
N PRO A 24 -7.22 -19.28 17.66
CA PRO A 24 -8.47 -19.38 18.41
C PRO A 24 -8.66 -20.73 19.12
N THR A 25 -8.22 -21.84 18.50
CA THR A 25 -8.35 -23.19 19.09
C THR A 25 -7.41 -23.34 20.28
N GLN A 26 -6.15 -22.95 20.12
CA GLN A 26 -5.17 -22.95 21.22
C GLN A 26 -5.61 -22.04 22.36
N THR A 27 -6.21 -20.88 22.05
CA THR A 27 -6.72 -19.94 23.05
C THR A 27 -7.91 -20.54 23.81
N ALA A 28 -8.81 -21.25 23.14
CA ALA A 28 -9.91 -21.97 23.80
C ALA A 28 -9.41 -23.09 24.73
N GLU A 29 -8.42 -23.88 24.27
CA GLU A 29 -7.76 -24.90 25.10
C GLU A 29 -7.03 -24.28 26.31
N LEU A 30 -6.38 -23.10 26.12
CA LEU A 30 -5.74 -22.34 27.19
C LEU A 30 -6.76 -21.89 28.24
N VAL A 31 -7.92 -21.40 27.82
CA VAL A 31 -9.02 -21.01 28.74
C VAL A 31 -9.43 -22.18 29.63
N GLU A 32 -9.57 -23.41 29.11
CA GLU A 32 -9.87 -24.58 29.90
C GLU A 32 -8.77 -24.94 30.92
N LEU A 33 -7.51 -24.74 30.55
CA LEU A 33 -6.37 -24.89 31.46
C LEU A 33 -6.40 -23.83 32.58
N ILE A 34 -6.79 -22.60 32.28
CA ILE A 34 -6.89 -21.51 33.28
C ILE A 34 -8.02 -21.75 34.26
N LYS A 35 -9.11 -22.37 33.85
CA LYS A 35 -10.18 -22.81 34.74
C LYS A 35 -9.77 -23.92 35.72
N ASN A 36 -8.92 -24.84 35.24
CA ASN A 36 -8.41 -25.99 35.97
C ASN A 36 -6.90 -26.12 35.75
N PRO A 37 -6.05 -25.28 36.38
CA PRO A 37 -4.63 -25.22 36.07
C PRO A 37 -3.92 -26.50 36.50
N PRO A 38 -3.08 -27.08 35.61
CA PRO A 38 -2.14 -28.13 35.98
C PRO A 38 -1.11 -27.60 36.99
N ALA A 39 -0.82 -28.40 38.01
CA ALA A 39 0.17 -28.00 39.01
C ALA A 39 1.53 -27.70 38.43
N GLY A 40 2.07 -26.51 38.73
CA GLY A 40 3.37 -26.04 38.24
C GLY A 40 3.34 -25.36 36.86
N GLU A 41 2.15 -25.17 36.26
CA GLU A 41 2.00 -24.50 34.95
C GLU A 41 1.28 -23.14 35.07
N GLU A 42 0.94 -22.72 36.28
CA GLU A 42 0.10 -21.55 36.56
C GLU A 42 0.67 -20.27 35.98
N GLU A 43 1.96 -20.04 36.13
CA GLU A 43 2.66 -18.86 35.63
C GLU A 43 2.71 -18.89 34.09
N THR A 44 3.04 -20.05 33.51
CA THR A 44 3.15 -20.25 32.06
C THR A 44 1.82 -19.93 31.35
N ILE A 45 0.69 -20.48 31.87
CA ILE A 45 -0.61 -20.29 31.23
C ILE A 45 -1.13 -18.86 31.38
N LEU A 46 -0.82 -18.17 32.48
CA LEU A 46 -1.12 -16.75 32.66
C LEU A 46 -0.29 -15.88 31.71
N GLU A 47 0.98 -16.19 31.55
CA GLU A 47 1.87 -15.49 30.60
C GLU A 47 1.34 -15.67 29.18
N LEU A 48 0.97 -16.89 28.76
CA LEU A 48 0.42 -17.15 27.46
C LEU A 48 -0.89 -16.37 27.20
N LEU A 49 -1.80 -16.31 28.17
CA LEU A 49 -3.04 -15.54 28.03
C LEU A 49 -2.75 -14.05 27.93
N SER A 50 -1.79 -13.55 28.71
CA SER A 50 -1.47 -12.12 28.79
C SER A 50 -0.75 -11.60 27.56
N ASN A 51 0.23 -12.38 27.00
CA ASN A 51 1.21 -11.86 26.05
C ASN A 51 1.24 -12.61 24.71
N ARG A 52 0.53 -13.74 24.58
CA ARG A 52 0.61 -14.54 23.35
C ARG A 52 -0.71 -14.65 22.56
N VAL A 53 -1.79 -14.09 23.08
CA VAL A 53 -3.07 -14.00 22.37
C VAL A 53 -3.11 -12.68 21.59
N PRO A 54 -3.41 -12.70 20.27
CA PRO A 54 -3.60 -11.49 19.47
C PRO A 54 -4.64 -10.54 20.09
N ALA A 55 -4.54 -9.26 19.80
CA ALA A 55 -5.45 -8.23 20.29
C ALA A 55 -6.49 -7.80 19.23
N GLY A 56 -7.25 -6.75 19.53
CA GLY A 56 -8.26 -6.17 18.63
C GLY A 56 -9.43 -7.10 18.37
N VAL A 57 -9.82 -7.24 17.10
CA VAL A 57 -10.92 -8.11 16.65
C VAL A 57 -10.42 -9.40 15.98
N ASP A 58 -9.32 -9.95 16.48
CA ASP A 58 -8.87 -11.28 16.11
C ASP A 58 -9.80 -12.35 16.72
N GLU A 59 -9.93 -13.48 16.06
CA GLU A 59 -10.79 -14.59 16.51
C GLU A 59 -10.30 -15.18 17.85
N ALA A 60 -8.98 -15.18 18.10
CA ALA A 60 -8.40 -15.58 19.38
C ALA A 60 -8.69 -14.54 20.48
N ALA A 61 -8.68 -13.24 20.13
CA ALA A 61 -9.07 -12.17 21.04
C ALA A 61 -10.55 -12.28 21.44
N TYR A 62 -11.42 -12.71 20.51
CA TYR A 62 -12.83 -12.98 20.84
C TYR A 62 -12.97 -14.01 21.97
N VAL A 63 -12.22 -15.11 21.89
CA VAL A 63 -12.22 -16.18 22.90
C VAL A 63 -11.71 -15.65 24.25
N LYS A 64 -10.59 -14.92 24.25
CA LYS A 64 -10.01 -14.31 25.46
C LYS A 64 -10.98 -13.32 26.09
N ALA A 65 -11.53 -12.38 25.31
CA ALA A 65 -12.46 -11.37 25.82
C ALA A 65 -13.75 -12.01 26.38
N GLY A 66 -14.30 -13.01 25.69
CA GLY A 66 -15.49 -13.73 26.15
C GLY A 66 -15.28 -14.44 27.49
N PHE A 67 -14.14 -15.09 27.67
CA PHE A 67 -13.80 -15.73 28.95
C PHE A 67 -13.61 -14.70 30.07
N LEU A 68 -12.88 -13.63 29.85
CA LEU A 68 -12.67 -12.58 30.84
C LEU A 68 -13.98 -11.87 31.21
N ALA A 69 -14.85 -11.60 30.23
CA ALA A 69 -16.19 -11.05 30.46
C ALA A 69 -17.05 -11.98 31.29
N ALA A 70 -17.00 -13.31 31.08
CA ALA A 70 -17.70 -14.28 31.89
C ALA A 70 -17.22 -14.30 33.36
N ILE A 71 -15.93 -14.10 33.58
CA ILE A 71 -15.37 -13.94 34.95
C ILE A 71 -15.92 -12.68 35.61
N THR A 72 -15.91 -11.52 34.93
CA THR A 72 -16.45 -10.27 35.52
C THR A 72 -17.91 -10.39 35.92
N LYS A 73 -18.72 -11.11 35.12
CA LYS A 73 -20.14 -11.38 35.38
C LYS A 73 -20.39 -12.49 36.43
N GLY A 74 -19.34 -13.23 36.81
CA GLY A 74 -19.46 -14.38 37.71
C GLY A 74 -20.04 -15.64 37.04
N GLU A 75 -20.10 -15.67 35.72
CA GLU A 75 -20.55 -16.81 34.91
C GLU A 75 -19.43 -17.86 34.70
N ALA A 76 -18.18 -17.47 34.89
CA ALA A 76 -17.02 -18.34 34.91
C ALA A 76 -16.13 -18.01 36.13
N SER A 77 -15.29 -18.97 36.52
CA SER A 77 -14.34 -18.81 37.61
C SER A 77 -12.98 -19.44 37.25
N SER A 78 -11.94 -18.92 37.85
CA SER A 78 -10.58 -19.45 37.76
C SER A 78 -9.84 -19.22 39.09
N PRO A 79 -9.03 -20.17 39.56
CA PRO A 79 -8.18 -19.92 40.70
C PRO A 79 -7.07 -18.93 40.46
N LEU A 80 -6.77 -18.57 39.18
CA LEU A 80 -5.67 -17.71 38.78
C LEU A 80 -6.12 -16.29 38.47
N ILE A 81 -7.38 -16.07 38.13
CA ILE A 81 -7.91 -14.79 37.65
C ILE A 81 -9.19 -14.47 38.45
N ASP A 82 -9.13 -13.47 39.30
CA ASP A 82 -10.29 -12.86 39.92
C ASP A 82 -10.95 -11.82 39.02
N LYS A 83 -12.08 -11.25 39.41
CA LYS A 83 -12.85 -10.28 38.66
C LYS A 83 -12.01 -9.02 38.30
N LYS A 84 -11.22 -8.50 39.27
CA LYS A 84 -10.39 -7.30 39.06
C LYS A 84 -9.24 -7.57 38.11
N HIS A 85 -8.62 -8.75 38.23
CA HIS A 85 -7.57 -9.17 37.29
C HIS A 85 -8.13 -9.35 35.86
N ALA A 86 -9.36 -9.90 35.72
CA ALA A 86 -10.03 -10.00 34.44
C ALA A 86 -10.27 -8.63 33.79
N VAL A 87 -10.70 -7.61 34.55
CA VAL A 87 -10.85 -6.24 34.06
C VAL A 87 -9.50 -5.65 33.57
N LYS A 88 -8.43 -5.88 34.34
CA LYS A 88 -7.07 -5.44 33.93
C LYS A 88 -6.64 -6.07 32.61
N LEU A 89 -6.84 -7.40 32.46
CA LEU A 89 -6.51 -8.10 31.21
C LEU A 89 -7.35 -7.64 30.02
N LEU A 90 -8.65 -7.34 30.24
CA LEU A 90 -9.48 -6.70 29.22
C LEU A 90 -8.90 -5.35 28.79
N GLY A 91 -8.38 -4.55 29.72
CA GLY A 91 -7.76 -3.27 29.43
C GLY A 91 -6.48 -3.32 28.56
N THR A 92 -5.88 -4.52 28.40
CA THR A 92 -4.69 -4.71 27.55
C THR A 92 -4.99 -5.04 26.08
N MET A 93 -6.25 -5.12 25.66
CA MET A 93 -6.65 -5.71 24.39
C MET A 93 -6.86 -4.71 23.24
N LEU A 94 -6.33 -3.50 23.27
CA LEU A 94 -6.42 -2.41 22.29
C LEU A 94 -7.82 -1.82 22.08
N GLY A 95 -8.84 -2.64 21.87
CA GLY A 95 -10.21 -2.26 21.53
C GLY A 95 -10.99 -3.40 20.86
N GLY A 96 -12.23 -3.15 20.48
CA GLY A 96 -13.09 -4.17 19.90
C GLY A 96 -13.81 -5.01 20.94
N TYR A 97 -13.54 -6.30 21.00
CA TYR A 97 -14.28 -7.26 21.85
C TYR A 97 -14.18 -7.01 23.37
N ASN A 98 -13.18 -6.31 23.83
CA ASN A 98 -12.98 -5.97 25.24
C ASN A 98 -13.75 -4.72 25.68
N VAL A 99 -14.16 -3.85 24.75
CA VAL A 99 -14.73 -2.55 25.09
C VAL A 99 -16.08 -2.67 25.78
N GLN A 100 -17.04 -3.42 25.21
CA GLN A 100 -18.35 -3.58 25.82
C GLN A 100 -18.32 -4.22 27.21
N PRO A 101 -17.53 -5.29 27.47
CA PRO A 101 -17.36 -5.82 28.82
C PRO A 101 -16.86 -4.80 29.84
N LEU A 102 -15.93 -3.91 29.44
CA LEU A 102 -15.43 -2.83 30.29
C LEU A 102 -16.51 -1.77 30.55
N VAL A 103 -17.30 -1.40 29.52
CA VAL A 103 -18.44 -0.47 29.65
C VAL A 103 -19.50 -1.06 30.61
N ASP A 104 -19.78 -2.36 30.50
CA ASP A 104 -20.72 -3.05 31.41
C ASP A 104 -20.23 -2.97 32.87
N CYS A 105 -18.92 -3.14 33.11
CA CYS A 105 -18.31 -3.07 34.44
C CYS A 105 -18.36 -1.67 35.08
N LEU A 106 -18.66 -0.61 34.34
CA LEU A 106 -18.82 0.74 34.93
C LEU A 106 -20.01 0.85 35.88
N ASP A 107 -20.99 -0.06 35.79
CA ASP A 107 -22.17 -0.14 36.68
C ASP A 107 -21.98 -1.08 37.88
N ASP A 108 -20.83 -1.76 37.97
CA ASP A 108 -20.52 -2.67 39.09
C ASP A 108 -19.71 -1.94 40.16
N ASP A 109 -20.22 -1.85 41.36
CA ASP A 109 -19.58 -1.12 42.47
C ASP A 109 -18.16 -1.62 42.80
N GLU A 110 -17.87 -2.91 42.59
CA GLU A 110 -16.58 -3.53 42.88
C GLU A 110 -15.54 -3.29 41.73
N LEU A 111 -16.02 -3.22 40.48
CA LEU A 111 -15.20 -3.24 39.27
C LEU A 111 -15.11 -1.87 38.58
N SER A 112 -16.01 -0.93 38.88
CA SER A 112 -16.16 0.33 38.16
C SER A 112 -14.89 1.16 38.10
N ALA A 113 -14.10 1.20 39.17
CA ALA A 113 -12.85 1.96 39.22
C ALA A 113 -11.76 1.33 38.32
N ASP A 114 -11.62 -0.01 38.34
CA ASP A 114 -10.67 -0.71 37.47
C ASP A 114 -11.09 -0.62 36.00
N ALA A 115 -12.40 -0.69 35.72
CA ALA A 115 -12.97 -0.53 34.37
C ALA A 115 -12.76 0.90 33.84
N ALA A 116 -12.97 1.91 34.67
CA ALA A 116 -12.70 3.29 34.30
C ALA A 116 -11.23 3.52 33.93
N THR A 117 -10.31 2.97 34.73
CA THR A 117 -8.86 3.02 34.45
C THR A 117 -8.54 2.34 33.11
N ALA A 118 -9.10 1.15 32.84
CA ALA A 118 -8.89 0.43 31.59
C ALA A 118 -9.41 1.22 30.38
N LEU A 119 -10.64 1.75 30.43
CA LEU A 119 -11.24 2.52 29.34
C LEU A 119 -10.51 3.85 29.12
N SER A 120 -9.98 4.50 30.17
CA SER A 120 -9.23 5.74 30.05
C SER A 120 -8.03 5.65 29.10
N HIS A 121 -7.44 4.45 28.96
CA HIS A 121 -6.31 4.18 28.09
C HIS A 121 -6.68 3.42 26.80
N THR A 122 -7.95 3.06 26.60
CA THR A 122 -8.40 2.40 25.39
C THR A 122 -8.79 3.43 24.34
N LEU A 123 -8.11 3.40 23.17
CA LEU A 123 -8.34 4.37 22.08
C LEU A 123 -9.44 3.93 21.11
N LEU A 124 -9.52 2.63 20.80
CA LEU A 124 -10.39 2.07 19.77
C LEU A 124 -11.79 1.76 20.34
N VAL A 125 -12.44 2.78 20.87
CA VAL A 125 -13.78 2.68 21.49
C VAL A 125 -14.91 2.95 20.50
N PHE A 126 -14.64 3.65 19.39
CA PHE A 126 -15.59 3.99 18.32
C PHE A 126 -16.99 4.37 18.83
N ASP A 127 -18.03 3.61 18.50
CA ASP A 127 -19.41 3.89 18.87
C ASP A 127 -19.70 3.70 20.37
N ALA A 128 -18.91 2.87 21.06
CA ALA A 128 -19.01 2.70 22.52
C ALA A 128 -18.71 3.99 23.30
N PHE A 129 -18.12 5.01 22.66
CA PHE A 129 -18.06 6.36 23.22
C PHE A 129 -19.44 6.88 23.63
N HIS A 130 -20.47 6.62 22.83
CA HIS A 130 -21.85 7.04 23.12
C HIS A 130 -22.41 6.30 24.34
N ASP A 131 -22.11 5.02 24.51
CA ASP A 131 -22.55 4.23 25.65
C ASP A 131 -21.94 4.75 26.95
N VAL A 132 -20.64 5.07 26.95
CA VAL A 132 -19.96 5.67 28.11
C VAL A 132 -20.53 7.05 28.40
N LYS A 133 -20.78 7.87 27.36
CA LYS A 133 -21.36 9.22 27.51
C LYS A 133 -22.78 9.14 28.09
N GLU A 134 -23.62 8.21 27.63
CA GLU A 134 -24.97 8.01 28.14
C GLU A 134 -24.96 7.64 29.64
N LYS A 135 -24.08 6.73 30.05
CA LYS A 135 -23.87 6.39 31.47
C LYS A 135 -23.39 7.61 32.29
N ALA A 136 -22.49 8.42 31.74
CA ALA A 136 -21.99 9.63 32.40
C ALA A 136 -23.12 10.68 32.58
N ASP A 137 -23.93 10.88 31.52
CA ASP A 137 -25.11 11.77 31.57
C ASP A 137 -26.18 11.29 32.56
N ALA A 138 -26.34 9.96 32.72
CA ALA A 138 -27.20 9.34 33.71
C ALA A 138 -26.66 9.42 35.17
N GLY A 139 -25.44 9.96 35.34
CA GLY A 139 -24.88 10.21 36.67
C GLY A 139 -23.81 9.24 37.13
N ASN A 140 -23.47 8.20 36.35
CA ASN A 140 -22.44 7.22 36.71
C ASN A 140 -21.07 7.92 36.89
N ALA A 141 -20.50 7.81 38.08
CA ALA A 141 -19.25 8.51 38.43
C ALA A 141 -18.04 7.96 37.68
N ALA A 142 -17.96 6.65 37.48
CA ALA A 142 -16.86 6.01 36.75
C ALA A 142 -16.88 6.38 35.27
N ALA A 143 -18.06 6.42 34.65
CA ALA A 143 -18.22 6.89 33.26
C ALA A 143 -17.82 8.37 33.07
N LYS A 144 -18.18 9.24 34.05
CA LYS A 144 -17.72 10.65 34.06
C LYS A 144 -16.20 10.75 34.14
N GLN A 145 -15.56 9.92 34.95
CA GLN A 145 -14.11 9.84 35.05
C GLN A 145 -13.48 9.46 33.70
N VAL A 146 -14.04 8.47 32.99
CA VAL A 146 -13.56 8.04 31.67
C VAL A 146 -13.65 9.20 30.65
N ILE A 147 -14.80 9.86 30.54
CA ILE A 147 -14.96 11.00 29.61
C ILE A 147 -13.99 12.12 29.95
N GLN A 148 -13.79 12.42 31.24
CA GLN A 148 -12.82 13.45 31.67
C GLN A 148 -11.38 13.04 31.31
N SER A 149 -10.98 11.79 31.57
CA SER A 149 -9.65 11.26 31.20
C SER A 149 -9.38 11.36 29.70
N TRP A 150 -10.37 11.02 28.87
CA TRP A 150 -10.24 11.19 27.40
C TRP A 150 -10.14 12.67 27.01
N ALA A 151 -10.90 13.56 27.65
CA ALA A 151 -10.82 15.01 27.41
C ALA A 151 -9.47 15.61 27.81
N ASP A 152 -8.84 15.09 28.87
CA ASP A 152 -7.52 15.49 29.36
C ASP A 152 -6.37 14.77 28.63
N ALA A 153 -6.70 13.88 27.68
CA ALA A 153 -5.74 13.10 26.91
C ALA A 153 -4.75 12.27 27.79
N GLU A 154 -5.24 11.64 28.87
CA GLU A 154 -4.39 10.83 29.74
C GLU A 154 -3.75 9.65 28.99
N TRP A 155 -4.40 9.12 27.97
CA TRP A 155 -3.87 8.09 27.07
C TRP A 155 -2.54 8.52 26.40
N PHE A 156 -2.30 9.82 26.25
CA PHE A 156 -1.10 10.40 25.65
C PHE A 156 -0.13 10.92 26.71
N THR A 157 -0.63 11.71 27.68
CA THR A 157 0.21 12.33 28.70
C THR A 157 0.82 11.35 29.69
N SER A 158 0.25 10.15 29.85
CA SER A 158 0.80 9.07 30.64
C SER A 158 1.99 8.37 29.98
N LYS A 159 2.18 8.53 28.66
CA LYS A 159 3.31 7.97 27.93
C LYS A 159 4.54 8.88 28.05
N PRO A 160 5.76 8.31 28.19
CA PRO A 160 6.97 9.09 28.25
C PRO A 160 7.24 9.84 26.95
N LYS A 161 7.75 11.06 27.07
CA LYS A 161 8.34 11.78 25.92
C LYS A 161 9.66 11.13 25.54
N LEU A 162 10.10 11.35 24.30
CA LEU A 162 11.46 10.99 23.91
C LEU A 162 12.49 11.63 24.87
N ALA A 163 13.54 10.90 25.19
CA ALA A 163 14.62 11.41 26.02
C ALA A 163 15.37 12.56 25.29
N GLU A 164 15.88 13.53 26.06
CA GLU A 164 16.67 14.64 25.51
C GLU A 164 17.95 14.15 24.81
N LYS A 165 18.49 13.03 25.28
CA LYS A 165 19.67 12.35 24.74
C LYS A 165 19.38 10.85 24.61
N ILE A 166 19.61 10.29 23.42
CA ILE A 166 19.42 8.87 23.12
C ILE A 166 20.71 8.32 22.52
N THR A 167 21.30 7.32 23.17
CA THR A 167 22.51 6.67 22.68
C THR A 167 22.12 5.49 21.79
N LEU A 168 22.67 5.43 20.58
CA LEU A 168 22.32 4.45 19.53
C LEU A 168 23.59 3.89 18.91
N LYS A 169 23.51 2.67 18.37
CA LYS A 169 24.57 2.05 17.58
C LYS A 169 24.18 2.00 16.11
N VAL A 170 25.06 2.48 15.25
CA VAL A 170 24.81 2.63 13.81
C VAL A 170 24.86 1.29 13.08
N PHE A 171 23.74 0.88 12.48
CA PHE A 171 23.69 -0.16 11.48
C PHE A 171 23.66 0.50 10.10
N MET A 172 24.84 0.64 9.47
CA MET A 172 25.02 1.37 8.21
C MET A 172 24.79 0.48 6.99
N VAL A 173 23.89 0.91 6.11
CA VAL A 173 23.61 0.25 4.84
C VAL A 173 23.97 1.17 3.69
N PRO A 174 25.18 1.05 3.09
CA PRO A 174 25.64 1.95 2.06
C PRO A 174 24.83 1.91 0.78
N GLY A 175 24.73 3.06 0.10
CA GLY A 175 24.06 3.22 -1.17
C GLY A 175 22.52 3.27 -1.06
N GLU A 176 21.84 2.94 -2.15
CA GLU A 176 20.39 2.90 -2.20
C GLU A 176 19.86 1.55 -1.69
N THR A 177 18.91 1.58 -0.75
CA THR A 177 18.09 0.43 -0.39
C THR A 177 16.67 0.64 -0.86
N ASN A 178 16.18 -0.30 -1.64
CA ASN A 178 14.79 -0.34 -2.06
C ASN A 178 13.99 -1.31 -1.21
N THR A 179 12.68 -1.26 -1.35
CA THR A 179 11.79 -2.14 -0.58
C THR A 179 11.89 -3.62 -0.95
N ASP A 180 12.52 -3.99 -2.07
CA ASP A 180 12.87 -5.39 -2.38
C ASP A 180 14.11 -5.86 -1.59
N ASP A 181 15.03 -4.96 -1.24
CA ASP A 181 16.16 -5.28 -0.34
C ASP A 181 15.66 -5.53 1.10
N LEU A 182 14.67 -4.76 1.55
CA LEU A 182 14.13 -4.82 2.91
C LEU A 182 13.01 -5.85 3.09
N SER A 183 12.27 -6.16 2.03
CA SER A 183 11.15 -7.12 1.99
C SER A 183 11.06 -7.76 0.62
N PRO A 184 11.90 -8.75 0.31
CA PRO A 184 12.02 -9.33 -1.01
C PRO A 184 10.71 -9.91 -1.53
N ALA A 185 10.39 -9.67 -2.82
CA ALA A 185 9.17 -10.15 -3.44
C ALA A 185 9.01 -11.68 -3.42
N PRO A 186 10.07 -12.49 -3.62
CA PRO A 186 9.97 -13.96 -3.50
C PRO A 186 9.58 -14.47 -2.11
N ASP A 187 9.76 -13.64 -1.06
CA ASP A 187 9.43 -13.96 0.33
C ASP A 187 8.09 -13.35 0.78
N ALA A 188 7.29 -12.81 -0.15
CA ALA A 188 6.01 -12.18 0.16
C ALA A 188 5.05 -13.06 0.99
N TRP A 189 5.16 -14.38 0.85
CA TRP A 189 4.38 -15.37 1.59
C TRP A 189 4.61 -15.34 3.11
N SER A 190 5.76 -14.85 3.57
CA SER A 190 6.11 -14.77 5.00
C SER A 190 5.77 -13.43 5.66
N ARG A 191 5.33 -12.43 4.89
CA ARG A 191 5.06 -11.06 5.39
C ARG A 191 4.14 -10.98 6.61
N PRO A 192 3.07 -11.78 6.75
CA PRO A 192 2.24 -11.76 7.95
C PRO A 192 2.96 -12.25 9.21
N ASP A 193 4.00 -13.04 9.06
CA ASP A 193 4.86 -13.51 10.15
C ASP A 193 6.11 -12.60 10.22
N ILE A 194 5.97 -11.44 10.86
CA ILE A 194 7.00 -10.39 10.88
C ILE A 194 8.38 -10.93 11.31
N PRO A 195 8.53 -11.71 12.41
CA PRO A 195 9.83 -12.24 12.80
C PRO A 195 10.48 -13.13 11.76
N LEU A 196 9.67 -13.93 11.06
CA LEU A 196 10.16 -14.79 9.97
C LEU A 196 10.56 -13.98 8.75
N HIS A 197 9.73 -13.00 8.37
CA HIS A 197 9.96 -12.19 7.18
C HIS A 197 11.18 -11.28 7.34
N ALA A 198 11.40 -10.71 8.53
CA ALA A 198 12.52 -9.84 8.83
C ALA A 198 13.89 -10.53 8.60
N ARG A 199 13.97 -11.87 8.71
CA ARG A 199 15.19 -12.62 8.39
C ARG A 199 15.61 -12.51 6.92
N ALA A 200 14.70 -12.18 6.01
CA ALA A 200 15.02 -12.03 4.60
C ALA A 200 15.55 -10.61 4.26
N MET A 201 15.54 -9.68 5.19
CA MET A 201 16.06 -8.32 5.00
C MET A 201 17.54 -8.36 4.64
N LEU A 202 17.93 -7.67 3.54
CA LEU A 202 19.31 -7.58 3.07
C LEU A 202 19.96 -8.97 2.79
N LYS A 203 19.19 -9.95 2.32
CA LYS A 203 19.69 -11.30 2.03
C LYS A 203 20.60 -11.40 0.81
N MET A 204 20.72 -10.33 0.01
CA MET A 204 21.69 -10.25 -1.08
C MET A 204 22.94 -9.53 -0.59
N ALA A 205 24.12 -10.06 -0.92
CA ALA A 205 25.39 -9.43 -0.55
C ALA A 205 25.53 -8.04 -1.18
N ARG A 206 26.01 -7.09 -0.37
CA ARG A 206 26.33 -5.73 -0.78
C ARG A 206 27.55 -5.23 -0.05
N GLU A 207 28.07 -4.07 -0.47
CA GLU A 207 29.24 -3.49 0.16
C GLU A 207 29.04 -3.31 1.68
N GLY A 208 30.01 -3.77 2.47
CA GLY A 208 29.98 -3.68 3.93
C GLY A 208 28.99 -4.63 4.64
N ILE A 209 28.14 -5.36 3.91
CA ILE A 209 27.14 -6.27 4.49
C ILE A 209 27.20 -7.63 3.82
N VAL A 210 27.50 -8.66 4.63
CA VAL A 210 27.49 -10.04 4.21
C VAL A 210 26.32 -10.77 4.85
N PRO A 211 25.36 -11.29 4.07
CA PRO A 211 24.25 -12.06 4.60
C PRO A 211 24.73 -13.40 5.18
N ASP A 212 24.03 -13.91 6.19
CA ASP A 212 24.35 -15.21 6.82
C ASP A 212 24.19 -16.36 5.83
N GLU A 213 23.15 -16.31 5.01
CA GLU A 213 22.90 -17.26 3.93
C GLU A 213 22.45 -16.50 2.68
N PRO A 214 23.38 -16.23 1.73
CA PRO A 214 23.07 -15.45 0.54
C PRO A 214 21.83 -15.93 -0.20
N GLY A 215 20.92 -15.01 -0.51
CA GLY A 215 19.65 -15.29 -1.18
C GLY A 215 18.54 -15.85 -0.28
N LYS A 216 18.82 -16.13 1.00
CA LYS A 216 17.83 -16.72 1.93
C LYS A 216 17.72 -15.96 3.25
N VAL A 217 18.83 -15.71 3.93
CA VAL A 217 18.88 -15.08 5.26
C VAL A 217 19.81 -13.88 5.21
N GLY A 218 19.35 -12.76 5.73
CA GLY A 218 20.12 -11.52 5.83
C GLY A 218 21.25 -11.58 6.87
N PRO A 219 21.84 -10.43 7.25
CA PRO A 219 23.00 -10.35 8.13
C PRO A 219 22.59 -10.43 9.62
N ILE A 220 21.84 -11.48 10.01
CA ILE A 220 21.24 -11.57 11.35
C ILE A 220 22.30 -11.71 12.43
N LYS A 221 23.37 -12.50 12.19
CA LYS A 221 24.47 -12.65 13.14
C LYS A 221 25.18 -11.32 13.43
N LEU A 222 25.36 -10.49 12.39
CA LEU A 222 25.94 -9.17 12.55
C LEU A 222 25.04 -8.30 13.42
N ILE A 223 23.71 -8.34 13.20
CA ILE A 223 22.74 -7.59 13.98
C ILE A 223 22.77 -8.05 15.44
N ASP A 224 22.70 -9.38 15.68
CA ASP A 224 22.75 -9.95 17.04
C ASP A 224 24.06 -9.60 17.78
N GLU A 225 25.19 -9.63 17.07
CA GLU A 225 26.50 -9.23 17.63
C GLU A 225 26.52 -7.73 17.99
N MET A 226 25.88 -6.90 17.19
CA MET A 226 25.79 -5.46 17.47
C MET A 226 24.87 -5.15 18.66
N GLU A 227 23.82 -5.92 18.88
CA GLU A 227 22.87 -5.76 19.99
C GLU A 227 23.38 -6.38 21.30
N ALA A 228 24.45 -7.17 21.28
CA ALA A 228 24.91 -7.99 22.40
C ALA A 228 25.26 -7.18 23.68
N ASP A 229 25.60 -5.89 23.56
CA ASP A 229 25.86 -4.99 24.68
C ASP A 229 24.60 -4.22 25.18
N GLY A 230 23.44 -4.45 24.54
CA GLY A 230 22.17 -3.81 24.88
C GLY A 230 22.01 -2.38 24.37
N THR A 231 22.93 -1.89 23.53
CA THR A 231 22.78 -0.56 22.91
C THR A 231 21.79 -0.68 21.74
N PRO A 232 20.67 0.10 21.72
CA PRO A 232 19.70 0.07 20.64
C PRO A 232 20.33 0.43 19.29
N LEU A 233 19.88 -0.24 18.23
CA LEU A 233 20.33 0.03 16.88
C LEU A 233 19.58 1.22 16.26
N VAL A 234 20.25 1.92 15.36
CA VAL A 234 19.63 2.84 14.40
C VAL A 234 19.95 2.38 12.98
N TYR A 235 18.92 2.26 12.15
CA TYR A 235 19.11 1.98 10.71
C TYR A 235 19.59 3.25 10.01
N VAL A 236 20.72 3.18 9.32
CA VAL A 236 21.32 4.33 8.62
C VAL A 236 21.59 3.96 7.16
N GLY A 237 21.21 4.82 6.21
CA GLY A 237 21.48 4.60 4.79
C GLY A 237 21.53 5.88 3.97
N ASP A 238 22.18 5.86 2.79
CA ASP A 238 22.27 7.03 1.93
C ASP A 238 20.91 7.37 1.30
N VAL A 239 20.25 6.37 0.70
CA VAL A 239 18.90 6.49 0.15
C VAL A 239 18.08 5.29 0.62
N VAL A 240 17.01 5.52 1.36
CA VAL A 240 16.28 4.45 2.05
C VAL A 240 14.86 4.30 1.54
N GLY A 241 14.44 3.05 1.27
CA GLY A 241 13.06 2.66 1.10
C GLY A 241 12.42 3.02 -0.24
N THR A 242 13.22 3.16 -1.31
CA THR A 242 12.70 3.40 -2.67
C THR A 242 11.88 2.23 -3.20
N GLY A 243 11.06 2.46 -4.22
CA GLY A 243 10.29 1.41 -4.89
C GLY A 243 8.85 1.27 -4.38
N SER A 244 8.42 0.07 -4.04
CA SER A 244 7.03 -0.25 -3.74
C SER A 244 6.59 0.17 -2.34
N SER A 245 5.29 0.48 -2.18
CA SER A 245 4.69 0.75 -0.87
C SER A 245 4.52 -0.54 -0.06
N ARG A 246 5.52 -0.90 0.76
CA ARG A 246 5.51 -2.14 1.53
C ARG A 246 5.69 -1.87 3.02
N LYS A 247 4.60 -1.98 3.80
CA LYS A 247 4.72 -1.96 5.27
C LYS A 247 5.65 -3.07 5.77
N SER A 248 5.70 -4.22 5.09
CA SER A 248 6.63 -5.31 5.43
C SER A 248 8.09 -4.89 5.38
N ALA A 249 8.47 -3.91 4.55
CA ALA A 249 9.83 -3.37 4.53
C ALA A 249 10.12 -2.56 5.82
N ALA A 250 9.18 -1.69 6.23
CA ALA A 250 9.28 -0.97 7.50
C ALA A 250 9.25 -1.93 8.69
N ASN A 251 8.34 -2.92 8.69
CA ASN A 251 8.27 -3.93 9.74
C ASN A 251 9.57 -4.74 9.87
N SER A 252 10.24 -5.07 8.74
CA SER A 252 11.54 -5.76 8.79
C SER A 252 12.63 -4.92 9.45
N VAL A 253 12.68 -3.62 9.14
CA VAL A 253 13.63 -2.70 9.78
C VAL A 253 13.27 -2.54 11.26
N MET A 254 12.01 -2.25 11.58
CA MET A 254 11.52 -2.03 12.95
C MET A 254 11.65 -3.28 13.82
N TRP A 255 11.67 -4.48 13.24
CA TRP A 255 11.92 -5.72 13.99
C TRP A 255 13.30 -5.70 14.69
N TYR A 256 14.27 -5.00 14.13
CA TYR A 256 15.63 -4.90 14.69
C TYR A 256 15.91 -3.57 15.43
N ILE A 257 15.17 -2.50 15.12
CA ILE A 257 15.44 -1.19 15.74
C ILE A 257 14.37 -0.73 16.74
N GLY A 258 13.19 -1.38 16.75
CA GLY A 258 12.06 -1.02 17.61
C GLY A 258 11.93 -1.89 18.85
N ASP A 259 10.97 -1.53 19.70
CA ASP A 259 10.64 -2.20 20.95
C ASP A 259 9.39 -3.07 20.83
N ASP A 260 9.31 -4.15 21.61
CA ASP A 260 8.12 -4.99 21.67
C ASP A 260 6.93 -4.21 22.25
N ILE A 261 5.78 -4.27 21.58
CA ILE A 261 4.54 -3.65 22.08
C ILE A 261 3.98 -4.52 23.21
N PRO A 262 3.79 -3.99 24.42
CA PRO A 262 3.27 -4.77 25.54
C PRO A 262 1.93 -5.45 25.21
N HIS A 263 1.81 -6.74 25.50
CA HIS A 263 0.62 -7.57 25.26
C HIS A 263 0.23 -7.80 23.78
N ILE A 264 1.02 -7.30 22.83
CA ILE A 264 0.80 -7.49 21.39
C ILE A 264 1.90 -8.39 20.84
N PRO A 265 1.62 -9.67 20.58
CA PRO A 265 2.67 -10.60 20.16
C PRO A 265 3.19 -10.30 18.76
N ASN A 266 4.52 -10.44 18.58
CA ASN A 266 5.22 -10.42 17.31
C ASN A 266 5.12 -9.11 16.52
N LYS A 267 4.89 -7.99 17.22
CA LYS A 267 4.90 -6.64 16.65
C LYS A 267 5.79 -5.73 17.48
N ARG A 268 6.46 -4.81 16.82
CA ARG A 268 7.31 -3.79 17.41
C ARG A 268 6.91 -2.41 16.92
N ASP A 269 7.11 -1.42 17.74
CA ASP A 269 6.96 -0.01 17.40
C ASP A 269 8.23 0.77 17.77
N GLY A 270 8.27 2.05 17.41
CA GLY A 270 9.40 2.91 17.73
C GLY A 270 10.66 2.65 16.89
N GLY A 271 11.80 3.06 17.46
CA GLY A 271 13.10 3.00 16.79
C GLY A 271 13.41 4.21 15.90
N PHE A 272 14.64 4.23 15.36
CA PHE A 272 15.17 5.37 14.59
C PHE A 272 15.70 4.91 13.23
N CYS A 273 15.34 5.66 12.17
CA CYS A 273 15.83 5.44 10.83
C CYS A 273 16.42 6.75 10.26
N PHE A 274 17.73 6.76 9.97
CA PHE A 274 18.41 7.93 9.39
C PHE A 274 18.67 7.68 7.91
N GLY A 275 18.41 8.68 7.09
CA GLY A 275 18.68 8.63 5.68
C GLY A 275 19.26 9.92 5.14
N GLY A 276 20.21 9.84 4.20
CA GLY A 276 20.54 10.98 3.37
C GLY A 276 19.30 11.45 2.62
N LYS A 277 18.51 10.48 2.14
CA LYS A 277 17.13 10.61 1.67
C LYS A 277 16.30 9.41 2.09
N ILE A 278 15.04 9.64 2.43
CA ILE A 278 14.08 8.57 2.73
C ILE A 278 12.90 8.72 1.77
N ALA A 279 12.59 7.64 1.04
CA ALA A 279 11.47 7.67 0.09
C ALA A 279 10.16 8.00 0.82
N PRO A 280 9.31 8.90 0.29
CA PRO A 280 8.16 9.44 1.02
C PRO A 280 7.20 8.38 1.57
N ILE A 281 6.89 7.35 0.76
CA ILE A 281 5.99 6.27 1.20
C ILE A 281 6.64 5.45 2.34
N PHE A 282 7.94 5.22 2.28
CA PHE A 282 8.65 4.50 3.34
C PHE A 282 8.74 5.35 4.61
N PHE A 283 9.03 6.64 4.48
CA PHE A 283 9.01 7.61 5.58
C PHE A 283 7.68 7.56 6.33
N ASN A 284 6.57 7.74 5.60
CA ASN A 284 5.23 7.70 6.17
C ASN A 284 4.89 6.34 6.83
N THR A 285 5.39 5.25 6.26
CA THR A 285 5.15 3.91 6.83
C THR A 285 5.93 3.68 8.13
N MET A 286 7.11 4.29 8.28
CA MET A 286 7.87 4.29 9.54
C MET A 286 7.14 5.13 10.61
N GLU A 287 6.63 6.31 10.27
CA GLU A 287 5.79 7.14 11.15
C GLU A 287 4.56 6.38 11.66
N ASP A 288 3.86 5.65 10.76
CA ASP A 288 2.68 4.86 11.12
C ASP A 288 2.98 3.82 12.21
N GLY A 289 4.19 3.27 12.21
CA GLY A 289 4.68 2.30 13.18
C GLY A 289 5.36 2.91 14.40
N GLY A 290 5.35 4.23 14.55
CA GLY A 290 5.95 4.92 15.70
C GLY A 290 7.45 5.09 15.63
N ALA A 291 8.12 4.65 14.58
CA ALA A 291 9.52 4.94 14.35
C ALA A 291 9.73 6.43 14.01
N LEU A 292 10.90 6.96 14.33
CA LEU A 292 11.29 8.32 13.98
C LEU A 292 12.24 8.31 12.77
N PRO A 293 11.74 8.55 11.55
CA PRO A 293 12.57 8.70 10.36
C PRO A 293 13.12 10.12 10.29
N LEU A 294 14.46 10.25 10.10
CA LEU A 294 15.16 11.53 10.05
C LEU A 294 16.02 11.62 8.79
N GLU A 295 15.84 12.66 8.01
CA GLU A 295 16.70 12.97 6.86
C GLU A 295 17.84 13.88 7.30
N MET A 296 19.09 13.43 7.03
CA MET A 296 20.31 14.17 7.40
C MET A 296 21.51 13.68 6.59
N ASP A 297 22.60 14.42 6.61
CA ASP A 297 23.88 13.94 6.08
C ASP A 297 24.41 12.78 6.94
N VAL A 298 24.48 11.59 6.36
CA VAL A 298 24.96 10.38 7.05
C VAL A 298 26.41 10.01 6.69
N SER A 299 27.08 10.80 5.87
CA SER A 299 28.41 10.49 5.31
C SER A 299 29.55 10.32 6.33
N LYS A 300 29.33 10.78 7.57
CA LYS A 300 30.30 10.65 8.68
C LYS A 300 29.96 9.51 9.64
N MET A 301 28.97 8.69 9.35
CA MET A 301 28.54 7.58 10.19
C MET A 301 29.03 6.27 9.59
N GLU A 302 29.66 5.43 10.40
CA GLU A 302 30.18 4.13 9.99
C GLU A 302 29.49 3.00 10.76
N MET A 303 29.53 1.79 10.18
CA MET A 303 28.99 0.58 10.82
C MET A 303 29.58 0.37 12.22
N GLY A 304 28.73 0.27 13.24
CA GLY A 304 29.12 0.02 14.61
C GLY A 304 29.48 1.28 15.42
N ASP A 305 29.45 2.47 14.82
CA ASP A 305 29.62 3.71 15.58
C ASP A 305 28.56 3.82 16.67
N VAL A 306 28.98 4.29 17.85
CA VAL A 306 28.05 4.66 18.92
C VAL A 306 27.86 6.17 18.88
N ILE A 307 26.60 6.59 18.73
CA ILE A 307 26.21 7.98 18.56
C ILE A 307 25.20 8.43 19.61
N ASP A 308 25.15 9.72 19.87
CA ASP A 308 24.18 10.36 20.76
C ASP A 308 23.26 11.24 19.91
N LEU A 309 21.98 10.87 19.82
CA LEU A 309 20.92 11.65 19.19
C LEU A 309 20.33 12.63 20.21
N PHE A 310 20.22 13.90 19.81
CA PHE A 310 19.54 14.96 20.57
C PHE A 310 18.32 15.43 19.76
N PRO A 311 17.15 14.77 19.93
CA PRO A 311 16.01 14.96 19.02
C PRO A 311 15.42 16.37 19.10
N TYR A 312 15.52 17.04 20.25
CA TYR A 312 14.99 18.41 20.43
C TYR A 312 15.97 19.48 19.95
N GLU A 313 17.28 19.17 19.87
CA GLU A 313 18.30 20.09 19.38
C GLU A 313 18.53 19.92 17.85
N GLY A 314 18.06 18.82 17.26
CA GLY A 314 18.28 18.50 15.85
C GLY A 314 19.72 18.14 15.50
N VAL A 315 20.44 17.47 16.42
CA VAL A 315 21.86 17.12 16.22
C VAL A 315 22.17 15.67 16.60
N VAL A 316 23.14 15.09 15.90
CA VAL A 316 23.74 13.79 16.19
C VAL A 316 25.23 14.00 16.48
N LYS A 317 25.70 13.50 17.62
CA LYS A 317 27.12 13.59 18.03
C LYS A 317 27.73 12.20 18.15
N LYS A 318 29.05 12.13 18.02
CA LYS A 318 29.80 10.93 18.38
C LYS A 318 29.73 10.73 19.89
N SER A 319 29.31 9.56 20.34
CA SER A 319 29.05 9.31 21.75
C SER A 319 30.30 9.55 22.62
N GLY A 320 30.09 10.21 23.76
CA GLY A 320 31.18 10.58 24.67
C GLY A 320 32.06 11.73 24.20
N THR A 321 31.73 12.42 23.12
CA THR A 321 32.46 13.57 22.58
C THR A 321 31.50 14.73 22.22
N ASP A 322 32.08 15.91 21.94
CA ASP A 322 31.33 17.06 21.41
C ASP A 322 31.30 17.12 19.88
N GLU A 323 31.87 16.12 19.21
CA GLU A 323 31.95 16.06 17.76
C GLU A 323 30.54 15.89 17.15
N VAL A 324 30.11 16.89 16.38
CA VAL A 324 28.83 16.84 15.63
C VAL A 324 29.07 16.06 14.34
N LEU A 325 28.40 14.92 14.22
CA LEU A 325 28.42 14.11 13.01
C LEU A 325 27.43 14.63 11.97
N SER A 326 26.23 15.03 12.42
CA SER A 326 25.18 15.56 11.54
C SER A 326 24.23 16.47 12.31
N SER A 327 23.46 17.26 11.55
CA SER A 327 22.32 18.03 12.05
C SER A 327 21.12 17.80 11.14
N PHE A 328 19.92 17.93 11.69
CA PHE A 328 18.67 17.72 10.96
C PHE A 328 17.59 18.69 11.44
N GLU A 329 16.60 18.90 10.60
CA GLU A 329 15.35 19.55 10.95
C GLU A 329 14.21 18.54 10.82
N LEU A 330 13.29 18.54 11.78
CA LEU A 330 12.10 17.70 11.69
C LEU A 330 11.22 18.18 10.53
N LYS A 331 10.77 17.27 9.70
CA LYS A 331 9.85 17.55 8.59
C LYS A 331 8.56 18.23 9.08
N THR A 332 8.12 17.83 10.27
CA THR A 332 7.03 18.44 11.02
C THR A 332 7.25 18.23 12.51
N PRO A 333 6.90 19.20 13.40
CA PRO A 333 7.02 19.01 14.84
C PRO A 333 6.11 17.88 15.36
N VAL A 334 5.04 17.52 14.64
CA VAL A 334 4.10 16.46 15.02
C VAL A 334 4.77 15.08 15.16
N LEU A 335 5.89 14.86 14.48
CA LEU A 335 6.69 13.62 14.61
C LEU A 335 7.06 13.29 16.06
N MET A 336 7.23 14.30 16.91
CA MET A 336 7.52 14.08 18.33
C MET A 336 6.30 13.54 19.09
N ASP A 337 5.10 14.02 18.76
CA ASP A 337 3.85 13.49 19.32
C ASP A 337 3.55 12.08 18.78
N GLU A 338 3.85 11.82 17.51
CA GLU A 338 3.70 10.49 16.90
C GLU A 338 4.59 9.47 17.59
N ALA A 339 5.87 9.80 17.80
CA ALA A 339 6.79 8.93 18.53
C ALA A 339 6.29 8.68 19.99
N GLN A 340 5.79 9.71 20.70
CA GLN A 340 5.24 9.56 22.05
C GLN A 340 3.93 8.74 22.03
N ALA A 341 3.07 8.89 21.01
CA ALA A 341 1.81 8.17 20.90
C ALA A 341 2.00 6.68 20.55
N GLY A 342 3.14 6.29 19.99
CA GLY A 342 3.41 4.97 19.44
C GLY A 342 3.03 4.86 17.95
N GLY A 343 3.00 5.99 17.24
CA GLY A 343 2.78 6.12 15.82
C GLY A 343 1.72 7.15 15.45
N ARG A 344 1.72 7.50 14.16
CA ARG A 344 0.77 8.47 13.60
C ARG A 344 -0.68 8.00 13.73
N ILE A 345 -0.97 6.72 13.49
CA ILE A 345 -2.33 6.17 13.58
C ILE A 345 -2.90 6.28 15.01
N PRO A 346 -2.22 5.81 16.07
CA PRO A 346 -2.68 6.02 17.44
C PRO A 346 -2.86 7.50 17.81
N LEU A 347 -1.98 8.38 17.33
CA LEU A 347 -2.09 9.82 17.58
C LEU A 347 -3.37 10.39 16.98
N ILE A 348 -3.69 10.08 15.72
CA ILE A 348 -4.90 10.58 15.04
C ILE A 348 -6.16 10.09 15.75
N ILE A 349 -6.24 8.79 16.05
CA ILE A 349 -7.40 8.20 16.73
C ILE A 349 -7.58 8.83 18.12
N GLY A 350 -6.50 8.94 18.88
CA GLY A 350 -6.53 9.51 20.23
C GLY A 350 -6.89 10.99 20.23
N ARG A 351 -6.37 11.79 19.30
CA ARG A 351 -6.75 13.20 19.12
C ARG A 351 -8.24 13.34 18.81
N GLY A 352 -8.77 12.47 17.94
CA GLY A 352 -10.20 12.41 17.63
C GLY A 352 -11.04 12.07 18.85
N LEU A 353 -10.61 11.08 19.66
CA LEU A 353 -11.29 10.72 20.91
C LEU A 353 -11.28 11.86 21.91
N THR A 354 -10.13 12.52 22.09
CA THR A 354 -9.99 13.70 22.98
C THR A 354 -10.89 14.84 22.51
N ALA A 355 -10.96 15.13 21.21
CA ALA A 355 -11.83 16.18 20.67
C ALA A 355 -13.32 15.88 20.96
N ARG A 356 -13.77 14.64 20.72
CA ARG A 356 -15.16 14.20 21.03
C ARG A 356 -15.47 14.32 22.53
N ALA A 357 -14.54 13.93 23.39
CA ALA A 357 -14.75 14.02 24.84
C ALA A 357 -14.82 15.47 25.32
N ARG A 358 -13.95 16.36 24.79
CA ARG A 358 -14.00 17.78 25.11
C ARG A 358 -15.28 18.45 24.63
N GLU A 359 -15.73 18.12 23.43
CA GLU A 359 -17.04 18.57 22.90
C GLU A 359 -18.19 18.12 23.80
N ALA A 360 -18.20 16.84 24.23
CA ALA A 360 -19.22 16.29 25.12
C ALA A 360 -19.27 17.00 26.48
N LEU A 361 -18.13 17.53 26.96
CA LEU A 361 -18.03 18.32 28.19
C LEU A 361 -18.19 19.82 27.97
N GLY A 362 -18.38 20.29 26.73
CA GLY A 362 -18.46 21.72 26.41
C GLY A 362 -17.13 22.47 26.61
N LEU A 363 -15.99 21.76 26.51
CA LEU A 363 -14.65 22.32 26.65
C LEU A 363 -14.12 22.80 25.28
N PRO A 364 -13.23 23.82 25.26
CA PRO A 364 -12.57 24.26 24.03
C PRO A 364 -11.67 23.14 23.48
N PRO A 365 -11.30 23.18 22.17
CA PRO A 365 -10.31 22.26 21.63
C PRO A 365 -9.03 22.20 22.46
N SER A 366 -8.36 21.05 22.46
CA SER A 366 -7.11 20.87 23.19
C SER A 366 -5.95 21.60 22.50
N ASP A 367 -5.09 22.22 23.28
CA ASP A 367 -3.83 22.84 22.86
C ASP A 367 -2.60 21.98 23.20
N LEU A 368 -2.84 20.78 23.73
CA LEU A 368 -1.80 19.86 24.17
C LEU A 368 -0.92 19.34 23.01
N PHE A 369 -1.57 19.04 21.87
CA PHE A 369 -0.90 18.40 20.74
C PHE A 369 -0.16 19.41 19.87
N LEU A 370 1.04 19.02 19.42
CA LEU A 370 1.78 19.79 18.43
C LEU A 370 0.98 19.86 17.12
N LYS A 371 1.12 20.97 16.42
CA LYS A 371 0.43 21.20 15.15
C LYS A 371 1.43 21.29 14.02
N PRO A 372 1.05 20.81 12.81
CA PRO A 372 1.85 21.08 11.62
C PRO A 372 2.01 22.60 11.45
N ILE A 373 3.09 23.00 10.81
CA ILE A 373 3.28 24.40 10.40
C ILE A 373 2.58 24.56 9.08
N ASP A 374 1.44 25.25 9.08
CA ASP A 374 0.74 25.55 7.84
C ASP A 374 1.59 26.48 6.96
N PRO A 375 1.74 26.19 5.67
CA PRO A 375 2.41 27.07 4.73
C PRO A 375 1.62 28.38 4.57
N ALA A 376 2.31 29.46 4.24
CA ALA A 376 1.67 30.71 3.93
C ALA A 376 0.78 30.56 2.68
N ASP A 377 -0.44 31.10 2.74
CA ASP A 377 -1.29 31.14 1.55
C ASP A 377 -0.70 32.12 0.53
N THR A 378 -0.42 31.63 -0.66
CA THR A 378 0.14 32.44 -1.76
C THR A 378 -0.88 33.35 -2.42
N GLY A 379 -2.17 33.15 -2.15
CA GLY A 379 -3.27 33.84 -2.80
C GLY A 379 -3.47 33.48 -4.28
N LYS A 380 -2.73 32.47 -4.77
CA LYS A 380 -2.85 31.93 -6.13
C LYS A 380 -3.97 30.91 -6.23
N GLY A 381 -4.37 30.59 -7.44
CA GLY A 381 -5.30 29.50 -7.71
C GLY A 381 -4.76 28.13 -7.28
N TYR A 382 -5.62 27.14 -7.34
CA TYR A 382 -5.30 25.75 -6.97
C TYR A 382 -5.06 24.88 -8.20
N THR A 383 -4.13 23.94 -8.11
CA THR A 383 -3.94 22.90 -9.11
C THR A 383 -5.11 21.91 -9.11
N LEU A 384 -5.20 21.05 -10.13
CA LEU A 384 -6.25 20.02 -10.18
C LEU A 384 -6.19 19.09 -8.97
N ALA A 385 -5.00 18.61 -8.61
CA ALA A 385 -4.79 17.73 -7.47
C ALA A 385 -5.19 18.41 -6.14
N GLN A 386 -4.81 19.68 -5.95
CA GLN A 386 -5.17 20.45 -4.76
C GLN A 386 -6.69 20.63 -4.61
N LYS A 387 -7.42 20.79 -5.73
CA LYS A 387 -8.89 20.86 -5.74
C LYS A 387 -9.54 19.50 -5.47
N MET A 388 -9.02 18.40 -6.04
CA MET A 388 -9.54 17.05 -5.75
C MET A 388 -9.42 16.72 -4.27
N VAL A 389 -8.24 16.96 -3.69
CA VAL A 389 -8.01 16.75 -2.25
C VAL A 389 -8.85 17.71 -1.41
N GLY A 390 -8.94 18.98 -1.81
CA GLY A 390 -9.81 19.97 -1.15
C GLY A 390 -11.27 19.53 -1.11
N LYS A 391 -11.81 19.08 -2.26
CA LYS A 391 -13.18 18.54 -2.34
C LYS A 391 -13.38 17.38 -1.36
N ALA A 392 -12.42 16.48 -1.27
CA ALA A 392 -12.46 15.34 -0.36
C ALA A 392 -12.35 15.75 1.13
N CYS A 393 -11.80 16.91 1.41
CA CYS A 393 -11.73 17.53 2.74
C CYS A 393 -12.91 18.49 3.02
N GLY A 394 -13.83 18.69 2.06
CA GLY A 394 -14.94 19.65 2.20
C GLY A 394 -14.52 21.12 2.07
N VAL A 395 -13.38 21.42 1.44
CA VAL A 395 -12.86 22.77 1.18
C VAL A 395 -12.55 22.98 -0.31
N THR A 396 -12.31 24.22 -0.73
CA THR A 396 -12.06 24.55 -2.15
C THR A 396 -10.77 23.95 -2.69
N GLY A 397 -9.74 23.90 -1.86
CA GLY A 397 -8.42 23.36 -2.22
C GLY A 397 -7.51 23.26 -1.00
N VAL A 398 -6.44 22.46 -1.09
CA VAL A 398 -5.44 22.31 -0.03
C VAL A 398 -4.07 22.68 -0.58
N ARG A 399 -3.35 23.57 0.11
CA ARG A 399 -2.02 24.02 -0.28
C ARG A 399 -0.95 22.94 -0.02
N PRO A 400 0.13 22.89 -0.81
CA PRO A 400 1.27 22.01 -0.54
C PRO A 400 1.83 22.24 0.87
N GLY A 401 2.15 21.16 1.57
CA GLY A 401 2.64 21.19 2.95
C GLY A 401 1.55 21.28 4.03
N MET A 402 0.29 21.47 3.67
CA MET A 402 -0.81 21.42 4.63
C MET A 402 -1.14 19.97 4.96
N TYR A 403 -1.26 19.67 6.25
CA TYR A 403 -1.85 18.42 6.73
C TYR A 403 -3.37 18.41 6.47
N CYS A 404 -3.88 17.30 5.98
CA CYS A 404 -5.31 17.09 5.77
C CYS A 404 -5.69 15.62 5.83
N GLU A 405 -7.00 15.36 6.02
CA GLU A 405 -7.58 14.01 6.08
C GLU A 405 -8.68 13.86 5.02
N PRO A 406 -8.33 13.74 3.73
CA PRO A 406 -9.33 13.59 2.68
C PRO A 406 -10.14 12.30 2.83
N LYS A 407 -11.43 12.37 2.49
CA LYS A 407 -12.31 11.22 2.39
C LYS A 407 -11.78 10.25 1.32
N MET A 408 -11.61 8.98 1.70
CA MET A 408 -11.22 7.89 0.81
C MET A 408 -12.44 7.25 0.17
N THR A 409 -12.71 7.58 -1.07
CA THR A 409 -13.85 7.05 -1.83
C THR A 409 -13.60 5.63 -2.31
N THR A 410 -12.35 5.28 -2.57
CA THR A 410 -11.96 3.97 -3.10
C THR A 410 -10.66 3.49 -2.47
N VAL A 411 -10.68 2.26 -1.93
CA VAL A 411 -9.53 1.63 -1.27
C VAL A 411 -9.22 0.29 -1.92
N GLY A 412 -7.97 0.08 -2.35
CA GLY A 412 -7.50 -1.14 -2.99
C GLY A 412 -6.59 -1.97 -2.08
N SER A 413 -6.85 -3.27 -1.96
CA SER A 413 -5.98 -4.24 -1.29
C SER A 413 -5.69 -5.41 -2.22
N GLN A 414 -4.46 -5.90 -2.24
CA GLN A 414 -4.04 -7.00 -3.09
C GLN A 414 -3.38 -8.13 -2.24
N ASP A 415 -3.29 -9.32 -2.81
CA ASP A 415 -2.98 -10.56 -2.11
C ASP A 415 -1.59 -10.61 -1.43
N THR A 416 -0.59 -9.87 -1.90
CA THR A 416 0.74 -9.84 -1.25
C THR A 416 0.81 -8.87 -0.07
N THR A 417 -0.20 -8.02 0.11
CA THR A 417 -0.36 -7.11 1.25
C THR A 417 -1.66 -7.33 2.01
N GLY A 418 -2.62 -8.00 1.41
CA GLY A 418 -3.95 -8.26 1.98
C GLY A 418 -3.96 -8.96 3.34
N PRO A 419 -3.16 -10.01 3.57
CA PRO A 419 -3.05 -10.61 4.89
C PRO A 419 -2.56 -9.62 5.96
N MET A 420 -1.62 -8.74 5.62
CA MET A 420 -1.18 -7.69 6.54
C MET A 420 -2.26 -6.64 6.75
N THR A 421 -2.95 -6.21 5.69
CA THR A 421 -4.09 -5.28 5.78
C THR A 421 -5.18 -5.86 6.66
N ARG A 422 -5.48 -7.17 6.54
CA ARG A 422 -6.41 -7.89 7.43
C ARG A 422 -5.97 -7.79 8.89
N ASP A 423 -4.70 -8.08 9.17
CA ASP A 423 -4.17 -8.08 10.52
C ASP A 423 -4.17 -6.67 11.12
N GLU A 424 -3.88 -5.64 10.32
CA GLU A 424 -4.02 -4.24 10.73
C GLU A 424 -5.50 -3.84 10.98
N LEU A 425 -6.43 -4.33 10.14
CA LEU A 425 -7.88 -4.11 10.37
C LEU A 425 -8.35 -4.76 11.66
N LYS A 426 -7.83 -5.93 12.02
CA LYS A 426 -8.11 -6.57 13.30
C LYS A 426 -7.58 -5.75 14.48
N ASP A 427 -6.36 -5.24 14.38
CA ASP A 427 -5.76 -4.37 15.40
C ASP A 427 -6.51 -3.04 15.54
N LEU A 428 -7.03 -2.49 14.44
CA LEU A 428 -7.88 -1.30 14.42
C LEU A 428 -9.34 -1.58 14.89
N ALA A 429 -9.63 -2.77 15.39
CA ALA A 429 -10.95 -3.19 15.81
C ALA A 429 -12.05 -2.97 14.74
N CYS A 430 -11.71 -3.10 13.47
CA CYS A 430 -12.59 -2.86 12.34
C CYS A 430 -13.57 -4.03 12.12
N LEU A 431 -14.84 -3.80 12.36
CA LEU A 431 -15.95 -4.77 12.09
C LEU A 431 -16.73 -4.42 10.82
N GLY A 432 -16.54 -3.24 10.25
CA GLY A 432 -17.18 -2.78 9.01
C GLY A 432 -16.39 -1.65 8.37
N PHE A 433 -16.39 -1.57 7.04
CA PHE A 433 -15.68 -0.50 6.31
C PHE A 433 -16.48 0.80 6.31
N SER A 434 -15.79 1.91 6.58
CA SER A 434 -16.31 3.27 6.45
C SER A 434 -15.98 3.90 5.09
N ALA A 435 -14.95 3.42 4.39
CA ALA A 435 -14.69 3.82 3.01
C ALA A 435 -15.85 3.40 2.09
N ASP A 436 -16.20 4.23 1.11
CA ASP A 436 -17.35 3.97 0.23
C ASP A 436 -17.22 2.67 -0.56
N LEU A 437 -15.98 2.30 -0.94
CA LEU A 437 -15.66 1.03 -1.59
C LEU A 437 -14.27 0.54 -1.20
N THR A 438 -14.20 -0.67 -0.66
CA THR A 438 -12.93 -1.38 -0.41
C THR A 438 -12.91 -2.65 -1.24
N MET A 439 -11.85 -2.85 -2.05
CA MET A 439 -11.70 -4.02 -2.93
C MET A 439 -10.46 -4.83 -2.56
N GLN A 440 -10.62 -6.16 -2.51
CA GLN A 440 -9.54 -7.15 -2.41
C GLN A 440 -9.33 -7.87 -3.73
N SER A 441 -8.07 -8.12 -4.10
CA SER A 441 -7.72 -8.91 -5.29
C SER A 441 -6.65 -9.96 -5.01
N PHE A 442 -6.43 -10.86 -6.00
CA PHE A 442 -5.49 -11.98 -5.93
C PHE A 442 -4.58 -12.04 -7.16
N CYS A 443 -4.17 -10.89 -7.69
CA CYS A 443 -3.46 -10.81 -8.97
C CYS A 443 -1.98 -11.23 -8.93
N HIS A 444 -1.35 -11.31 -7.75
CA HIS A 444 0.08 -11.60 -7.64
C HIS A 444 0.39 -13.07 -7.36
N THR A 445 -0.57 -13.82 -6.81
CA THR A 445 -0.34 -15.19 -6.32
C THR A 445 -1.21 -16.25 -7.00
N ALA A 446 -2.09 -15.85 -7.94
CA ALA A 446 -3.05 -16.76 -8.54
C ALA A 446 -2.44 -17.79 -9.50
N ALA A 447 -1.42 -17.40 -10.29
CA ALA A 447 -0.90 -18.25 -11.36
C ALA A 447 -0.17 -19.51 -10.85
N TYR A 448 0.64 -19.37 -9.81
CA TYR A 448 1.42 -20.48 -9.23
C TYR A 448 1.38 -20.40 -7.70
N PRO A 449 0.22 -20.64 -7.05
CA PRO A 449 0.05 -20.42 -5.63
C PRO A 449 0.84 -21.41 -4.78
N LYS A 450 1.48 -20.89 -3.74
CA LYS A 450 2.03 -21.71 -2.64
C LYS A 450 0.90 -22.10 -1.67
N PRO A 451 1.07 -23.10 -0.79
CA PRO A 451 0.04 -23.48 0.18
C PRO A 451 -0.49 -22.33 1.03
N VAL A 452 0.38 -21.38 1.41
CA VAL A 452 -0.01 -20.16 2.15
C VAL A 452 -0.88 -19.23 1.31
N ASP A 453 -0.62 -19.13 0.00
CA ASP A 453 -1.41 -18.34 -0.93
C ASP A 453 -2.81 -18.95 -1.09
N VAL A 454 -2.89 -20.29 -1.23
CA VAL A 454 -4.17 -21.01 -1.31
C VAL A 454 -5.02 -20.75 -0.05
N ASN A 455 -4.42 -20.80 1.14
CA ASN A 455 -5.10 -20.48 2.38
C ASN A 455 -5.62 -19.02 2.38
N THR A 456 -4.81 -18.09 1.91
CA THR A 456 -5.21 -16.67 1.75
C THR A 456 -6.37 -16.52 0.75
N HIS A 457 -6.34 -17.26 -0.37
CA HIS A 457 -7.39 -17.26 -1.39
C HIS A 457 -8.74 -17.72 -0.84
N HIS A 458 -8.74 -18.61 0.16
CA HIS A 458 -9.95 -19.11 0.79
C HIS A 458 -10.49 -18.20 1.91
N ASN A 459 -9.62 -17.59 2.71
CA ASN A 459 -10.03 -16.92 3.93
C ASN A 459 -10.20 -15.41 3.78
N LEU A 460 -9.40 -14.76 2.93
CA LEU A 460 -9.40 -13.31 2.80
C LEU A 460 -10.67 -12.76 2.12
N PRO A 461 -11.28 -13.43 1.11
CA PRO A 461 -12.53 -12.96 0.51
C PRO A 461 -13.65 -12.77 1.52
N ASP A 462 -13.93 -13.76 2.33
CA ASP A 462 -15.00 -13.72 3.33
C ASP A 462 -14.73 -12.65 4.39
N PHE A 463 -13.48 -12.50 4.81
CA PHE A 463 -13.08 -11.45 5.74
C PHE A 463 -13.43 -10.05 5.22
N MET A 464 -13.14 -9.80 3.94
CA MET A 464 -13.39 -8.51 3.30
C MET A 464 -14.88 -8.29 3.02
N MET A 465 -15.58 -9.28 2.45
CA MET A 465 -17.00 -9.19 2.12
C MET A 465 -17.89 -9.05 3.36
N ASN A 466 -17.57 -9.73 4.46
CA ASN A 466 -18.31 -9.62 5.72
C ASN A 466 -18.18 -8.24 6.38
N ARG A 467 -17.25 -7.40 5.91
CA ARG A 467 -17.08 -6.00 6.33
C ARG A 467 -17.63 -4.98 5.33
N GLY A 468 -18.40 -5.43 4.34
CA GLY A 468 -18.99 -4.57 3.31
C GLY A 468 -18.06 -4.32 2.11
N GLY A 469 -17.00 -5.11 1.94
CA GLY A 469 -16.07 -5.00 0.82
C GLY A 469 -16.47 -5.80 -0.40
N VAL A 470 -15.72 -5.58 -1.48
CA VAL A 470 -15.76 -6.32 -2.74
C VAL A 470 -14.51 -7.18 -2.83
N SER A 471 -14.65 -8.46 -3.16
CA SER A 471 -13.51 -9.35 -3.36
C SER A 471 -13.51 -9.95 -4.76
N LEU A 472 -12.40 -9.77 -5.46
CA LEU A 472 -12.10 -10.53 -6.67
C LEU A 472 -11.74 -11.98 -6.30
N ARG A 473 -11.65 -12.82 -7.31
CA ARG A 473 -11.28 -14.24 -7.18
C ARG A 473 -9.88 -14.45 -7.78
N PRO A 474 -9.13 -15.46 -7.35
CA PRO A 474 -7.91 -15.86 -8.04
C PRO A 474 -8.17 -16.10 -9.53
N GLY A 475 -7.36 -15.48 -10.39
CA GLY A 475 -7.52 -15.56 -11.85
C GLY A 475 -8.44 -14.49 -12.47
N ASP A 476 -9.09 -13.64 -11.66
CA ASP A 476 -9.86 -12.51 -12.22
C ASP A 476 -8.95 -11.47 -12.88
N GLY A 477 -7.68 -11.39 -12.46
CA GLY A 477 -6.70 -10.51 -13.05
C GLY A 477 -6.24 -9.38 -12.14
N ILE A 478 -5.67 -8.35 -12.75
CA ILE A 478 -4.98 -7.25 -12.08
C ILE A 478 -5.96 -6.30 -11.39
N ILE A 479 -5.72 -6.03 -10.10
CA ILE A 479 -6.59 -5.15 -9.30
C ILE A 479 -6.85 -3.81 -9.99
N HIS A 480 -5.82 -3.18 -10.57
CA HIS A 480 -5.95 -1.84 -11.14
C HIS A 480 -6.92 -1.80 -12.31
N SER A 481 -6.91 -2.84 -13.16
CA SER A 481 -7.83 -2.96 -14.29
C SER A 481 -9.30 -3.18 -13.86
N TRP A 482 -9.55 -3.66 -12.64
CA TRP A 482 -10.88 -3.75 -12.06
C TRP A 482 -11.25 -2.51 -11.26
N LEU A 483 -10.36 -2.06 -10.36
CA LEU A 483 -10.62 -0.96 -9.44
C LEU A 483 -10.88 0.35 -10.20
N ASN A 484 -10.12 0.60 -11.28
CA ASN A 484 -10.30 1.80 -12.09
C ASN A 484 -11.67 1.86 -12.77
N ARG A 485 -12.29 0.71 -13.04
CA ARG A 485 -13.67 0.64 -13.54
C ARG A 485 -14.72 0.97 -12.47
N MET A 486 -14.31 1.10 -11.21
CA MET A 486 -15.20 1.44 -10.10
C MET A 486 -14.98 2.87 -9.57
N LEU A 487 -14.13 3.67 -10.21
CA LEU A 487 -13.84 5.02 -9.78
C LEU A 487 -15.00 5.98 -10.03
N LEU A 488 -15.04 7.03 -9.22
CA LEU A 488 -15.85 8.22 -9.45
C LEU A 488 -14.93 9.38 -9.82
N PRO A 489 -15.34 10.26 -10.75
CA PRO A 489 -14.52 11.40 -11.15
C PRO A 489 -14.23 12.36 -10.00
N ASP A 490 -13.04 12.95 -10.02
CA ASP A 490 -12.58 13.93 -9.03
C ASP A 490 -12.69 13.46 -7.58
N THR A 491 -12.43 12.17 -7.33
CA THR A 491 -12.41 11.59 -6.00
C THR A 491 -10.99 11.15 -5.59
N VAL A 492 -10.80 11.00 -4.29
CA VAL A 492 -9.53 10.58 -3.69
C VAL A 492 -9.62 9.14 -3.20
N GLY A 493 -8.52 8.41 -3.32
CA GLY A 493 -8.41 7.07 -2.76
C GLY A 493 -6.99 6.62 -2.48
N THR A 494 -6.85 5.36 -2.09
CA THR A 494 -5.58 4.74 -1.74
C THR A 494 -5.56 3.26 -2.08
N GLY A 495 -4.41 2.64 -1.93
CA GLY A 495 -4.24 1.20 -2.04
C GLY A 495 -2.85 0.71 -1.67
N GLY A 496 -2.75 -0.58 -1.38
CA GLY A 496 -1.51 -1.23 -0.93
C GLY A 496 -0.52 -1.55 -2.04
N ASP A 497 -0.76 -1.10 -3.26
CA ASP A 497 0.15 -1.23 -4.40
C ASP A 497 0.54 0.15 -4.93
N SER A 498 1.82 0.36 -5.25
CA SER A 498 2.31 1.63 -5.79
C SER A 498 1.68 2.03 -7.12
N HIS A 499 1.14 1.05 -7.87
CA HIS A 499 0.39 1.25 -9.11
C HIS A 499 -1.11 1.48 -8.90
N THR A 500 -1.57 1.66 -7.66
CA THR A 500 -2.91 2.18 -7.41
C THR A 500 -2.95 3.64 -7.83
N ARG A 501 -3.27 3.89 -9.11
CA ARG A 501 -3.30 5.22 -9.74
C ARG A 501 -4.64 5.41 -10.42
N PHE A 502 -5.29 6.53 -10.15
CA PHE A 502 -6.66 6.78 -10.58
C PHE A 502 -6.70 7.78 -11.75
N PRO A 503 -7.04 7.33 -12.97
CA PRO A 503 -7.00 8.19 -14.16
C PRO A 503 -8.06 9.28 -14.19
N ILE A 504 -9.18 9.11 -13.46
CA ILE A 504 -10.28 10.08 -13.38
C ILE A 504 -10.45 10.70 -11.98
N GLY A 505 -9.51 10.43 -11.09
CA GLY A 505 -9.41 10.95 -9.74
C GLY A 505 -7.96 11.11 -9.33
N ILE A 506 -7.67 10.99 -8.05
CA ILE A 506 -6.32 10.96 -7.53
C ILE A 506 -6.20 9.89 -6.44
N SER A 507 -5.07 9.23 -6.36
CA SER A 507 -4.78 8.28 -5.28
C SER A 507 -3.40 8.49 -4.70
N PHE A 508 -3.27 8.19 -3.42
CA PHE A 508 -2.03 8.21 -2.67
C PHE A 508 -1.76 6.80 -2.15
N PRO A 509 -0.97 5.97 -2.89
CA PRO A 509 -0.63 4.64 -2.43
C PRO A 509 0.08 4.65 -1.09
N ALA A 510 -0.25 3.69 -0.23
CA ALA A 510 0.23 3.64 1.14
C ALA A 510 0.59 2.21 1.59
N GLY A 511 1.27 2.10 2.73
CA GLY A 511 1.48 0.83 3.41
C GLY A 511 0.17 0.23 3.93
N SER A 512 0.16 -1.07 4.21
CA SER A 512 -1.04 -1.80 4.65
C SER A 512 -1.70 -1.23 5.91
N GLY A 513 -0.95 -0.56 6.80
CA GLY A 513 -1.48 0.12 7.98
C GLY A 513 -2.40 1.29 7.61
N LEU A 514 -1.93 2.22 6.75
CA LEU A 514 -2.76 3.34 6.28
C LEU A 514 -3.90 2.88 5.37
N VAL A 515 -3.69 1.84 4.57
CA VAL A 515 -4.78 1.24 3.76
C VAL A 515 -5.87 0.68 4.67
N ALA A 516 -5.49 -0.02 5.74
CA ALA A 516 -6.43 -0.51 6.74
C ALA A 516 -7.14 0.65 7.47
N PHE A 517 -6.39 1.67 7.86
CA PHE A 517 -6.94 2.88 8.48
C PHE A 517 -7.96 3.56 7.56
N ALA A 518 -7.61 3.74 6.28
CA ALA A 518 -8.51 4.32 5.28
C ALA A 518 -9.79 3.50 5.08
N ALA A 519 -9.68 2.17 5.03
CA ALA A 519 -10.84 1.28 4.93
C ALA A 519 -11.74 1.37 6.18
N ALA A 520 -11.13 1.37 7.37
CA ALA A 520 -11.84 1.37 8.64
C ALA A 520 -12.51 2.72 8.96
N THR A 521 -11.85 3.84 8.66
CA THR A 521 -12.30 5.19 9.06
C THR A 521 -12.90 6.02 7.92
N GLY A 522 -12.64 5.63 6.68
CA GLY A 522 -13.07 6.37 5.49
C GLY A 522 -12.23 7.61 5.15
N VAL A 523 -11.15 7.87 5.89
CA VAL A 523 -10.23 8.99 5.66
C VAL A 523 -8.78 8.53 5.73
N MET A 524 -7.85 9.29 5.17
CA MET A 524 -6.42 9.00 5.27
C MET A 524 -5.63 10.29 5.50
N PRO A 525 -4.70 10.34 6.48
CA PRO A 525 -3.86 11.50 6.69
C PRO A 525 -2.84 11.65 5.57
N ILE A 526 -2.72 12.86 5.04
CA ILE A 526 -1.68 13.24 4.08
C ILE A 526 -1.18 14.66 4.38
N ASP A 527 0.11 14.89 4.14
CA ASP A 527 0.64 16.22 3.91
C ASP A 527 0.54 16.49 2.41
N MET A 528 -0.23 17.51 2.01
CA MET A 528 -0.47 17.77 0.59
C MET A 528 0.84 17.99 -0.15
N PRO A 529 1.18 17.16 -1.16
CA PRO A 529 2.41 17.35 -1.92
C PRO A 529 2.33 18.53 -2.88
N GLU A 530 3.50 19.06 -3.27
CA GLU A 530 3.61 19.91 -4.48
C GLU A 530 3.22 19.13 -5.74
N SER A 531 2.91 19.86 -6.81
CA SER A 531 2.63 19.25 -8.13
C SER A 531 3.67 19.63 -9.16
N VAL A 532 3.99 18.69 -10.04
CA VAL A 532 4.71 18.89 -11.31
C VAL A 532 3.70 18.72 -12.43
N LEU A 533 3.62 19.70 -13.32
CA LEU A 533 2.74 19.65 -14.49
C LEU A 533 3.50 19.15 -15.72
N VAL A 534 2.95 18.13 -16.39
CA VAL A 534 3.34 17.74 -17.73
C VAL A 534 2.24 18.17 -18.70
N ARG A 535 2.60 19.03 -19.64
CA ARG A 535 1.66 19.54 -20.65
C ARG A 535 2.03 19.00 -22.02
N PHE A 536 1.13 18.23 -22.60
CA PHE A 536 1.25 17.77 -23.99
C PHE A 536 0.65 18.77 -24.95
N SER A 537 1.26 18.93 -26.12
CA SER A 537 0.79 19.74 -27.23
C SER A 537 1.11 19.08 -28.57
N GLY A 538 0.49 19.55 -29.64
CA GLY A 538 0.68 18.97 -30.97
C GLY A 538 -0.12 17.68 -31.19
N GLU A 539 0.23 16.93 -32.23
CA GLU A 539 -0.46 15.71 -32.64
C GLU A 539 0.48 14.51 -32.58
N MET A 540 -0.06 13.34 -32.21
CA MET A 540 0.69 12.08 -32.26
C MET A 540 1.19 11.80 -33.66
N GLN A 541 2.44 11.39 -33.78
CA GLN A 541 3.05 11.08 -35.07
C GLN A 541 2.80 9.60 -35.44
N PRO A 542 2.82 9.26 -36.74
CA PRO A 542 2.67 7.88 -37.20
C PRO A 542 3.64 6.93 -36.50
N GLY A 543 3.16 5.76 -36.09
CA GLY A 543 3.92 4.74 -35.39
C GLY A 543 4.22 5.03 -33.90
N VAL A 544 3.90 6.23 -33.42
CA VAL A 544 4.02 6.59 -31.99
C VAL A 544 2.77 6.11 -31.25
N THR A 545 2.98 5.46 -30.13
CA THR A 545 1.91 4.90 -29.28
C THR A 545 1.81 5.65 -27.96
N LEU A 546 0.78 5.35 -27.17
CA LEU A 546 0.65 5.93 -25.82
C LEU A 546 1.82 5.58 -24.92
N ARG A 547 2.40 4.37 -25.06
CA ARG A 547 3.60 3.98 -24.31
C ARG A 547 4.79 4.91 -24.58
N ASP A 548 4.90 5.44 -25.77
CA ASP A 548 5.94 6.41 -26.11
C ASP A 548 5.73 7.74 -25.40
N LEU A 549 4.47 8.15 -25.20
CA LEU A 549 4.13 9.32 -24.38
C LEU A 549 4.52 9.10 -22.90
N VAL A 550 4.26 7.90 -22.37
CA VAL A 550 4.72 7.50 -21.03
C VAL A 550 6.24 7.67 -20.89
N ASN A 551 6.99 7.19 -21.89
CA ASN A 551 8.44 7.27 -21.91
C ASN A 551 8.96 8.69 -22.23
N ALA A 552 8.18 9.51 -22.92
CA ALA A 552 8.53 10.90 -23.21
C ALA A 552 8.63 11.76 -21.94
N ILE A 553 7.88 11.45 -20.90
CA ILE A 553 7.92 12.20 -19.63
C ILE A 553 9.32 12.17 -18.99
N PRO A 554 9.90 10.99 -18.64
CA PRO A 554 11.27 10.93 -18.13
C PRO A 554 12.30 11.40 -19.16
N TYR A 555 12.10 11.13 -20.44
CA TYR A 555 12.99 11.59 -21.49
C TYR A 555 13.12 13.12 -21.50
N ALA A 556 12.00 13.84 -21.51
CA ALA A 556 11.97 15.29 -21.45
C ALA A 556 12.57 15.85 -20.14
N ALA A 557 12.28 15.22 -19.01
CA ALA A 557 12.83 15.60 -17.72
C ALA A 557 14.37 15.44 -17.67
N ILE A 558 14.92 14.38 -18.28
CA ILE A 558 16.37 14.17 -18.38
C ILE A 558 16.99 15.24 -19.28
N GLN A 559 16.41 15.52 -20.44
CA GLN A 559 16.91 16.57 -21.36
C GLN A 559 16.94 17.95 -20.70
N SER A 560 16.00 18.21 -19.79
CA SER A 560 15.91 19.46 -19.02
C SER A 560 16.77 19.46 -17.75
N GLY A 561 17.49 18.37 -17.44
CA GLY A 561 18.33 18.27 -16.23
C GLY A 561 17.53 18.15 -14.91
N LEU A 562 16.25 17.82 -14.98
CA LEU A 562 15.31 17.67 -13.86
C LEU A 562 15.28 16.24 -13.30
N LEU A 563 15.76 15.28 -14.09
CA LEU A 563 15.87 13.87 -13.74
C LEU A 563 17.24 13.33 -14.16
N THR A 564 17.86 12.48 -13.35
CA THR A 564 19.11 11.81 -13.69
C THR A 564 18.98 10.30 -13.57
N VAL A 565 19.62 9.56 -14.49
CA VAL A 565 19.69 8.09 -14.39
C VAL A 565 20.78 7.67 -13.40
N ALA A 566 21.87 8.43 -13.31
CA ALA A 566 22.96 8.17 -12.38
C ALA A 566 22.45 8.16 -10.92
N LYS A 567 22.90 7.18 -10.14
CA LYS A 567 22.48 7.00 -8.75
C LYS A 567 23.15 7.99 -7.80
N GLU A 568 24.41 8.32 -8.06
CA GLU A 568 25.13 9.33 -7.30
C GLU A 568 24.60 10.73 -7.64
N GLY A 569 24.26 11.51 -6.63
CA GLY A 569 23.66 12.84 -6.80
C GLY A 569 22.33 12.84 -7.56
N LYS A 570 21.54 11.78 -7.45
CA LYS A 570 20.29 11.61 -8.20
C LYS A 570 19.34 12.78 -8.02
N LYS A 571 18.96 13.40 -9.15
CA LYS A 571 17.86 14.35 -9.22
C LYS A 571 16.59 13.62 -9.68
N ASN A 572 15.47 13.95 -9.08
CA ASN A 572 14.16 13.48 -9.51
C ASN A 572 13.09 14.50 -9.12
N ILE A 573 12.69 15.32 -10.07
CA ILE A 573 11.69 16.37 -9.86
C ILE A 573 10.31 15.81 -9.42
N PHE A 574 10.01 14.57 -9.81
CA PHE A 574 8.72 13.94 -9.53
C PHE A 574 8.64 13.33 -8.12
N SER A 575 9.80 13.03 -7.51
CA SER A 575 9.85 12.32 -6.22
C SER A 575 9.11 13.07 -5.13
N GLY A 576 8.11 12.41 -4.50
CA GLY A 576 7.29 12.99 -3.44
C GLY A 576 6.28 14.03 -3.90
N ARG A 577 6.16 14.30 -5.21
CA ARG A 577 5.21 15.26 -5.79
C ARG A 577 4.08 14.56 -6.52
N VAL A 578 2.98 15.27 -6.73
CA VAL A 578 1.91 14.81 -7.62
C VAL A 578 2.31 15.10 -9.05
N LEU A 579 2.21 14.11 -9.94
CA LEU A 579 2.32 14.31 -11.37
C LEU A 579 0.94 14.68 -11.92
N GLU A 580 0.78 15.90 -12.42
CA GLU A 580 -0.43 16.34 -13.11
C GLU A 580 -0.19 16.35 -14.62
N ILE A 581 -1.12 15.81 -15.40
CA ILE A 581 -1.01 15.68 -16.87
C ILE A 581 -2.18 16.36 -17.54
N GLU A 582 -1.89 17.21 -18.52
CA GLU A 582 -2.90 17.88 -19.36
C GLU A 582 -2.53 17.91 -20.84
N GLY A 583 -3.45 18.34 -21.68
CA GLY A 583 -3.26 18.49 -23.13
C GLY A 583 -3.77 17.30 -23.96
N LEU A 584 -4.37 16.30 -23.32
CA LEU A 584 -4.87 15.07 -23.97
C LEU A 584 -6.35 14.79 -23.57
N PRO A 585 -7.29 15.75 -23.77
CA PRO A 585 -8.64 15.64 -23.23
C PRO A 585 -9.49 14.52 -23.84
N GLU A 586 -9.16 14.06 -25.02
CA GLU A 586 -9.90 13.04 -25.77
C GLU A 586 -9.41 11.60 -25.52
N LEU A 587 -8.38 11.43 -24.67
CA LEU A 587 -7.92 10.10 -24.31
C LEU A 587 -9.04 9.29 -23.66
N LYS A 588 -9.18 8.03 -24.07
CA LYS A 588 -10.03 7.09 -23.35
C LYS A 588 -9.46 6.84 -21.95
N VAL A 589 -10.34 6.57 -20.98
CA VAL A 589 -9.92 6.41 -19.57
C VAL A 589 -8.89 5.28 -19.41
N GLU A 590 -9.01 4.18 -20.14
CA GLU A 590 -8.03 3.08 -20.09
C GLU A 590 -6.65 3.48 -20.66
N GLN A 591 -6.61 4.42 -21.62
CA GLN A 591 -5.36 5.02 -22.09
C GLN A 591 -4.76 5.97 -21.04
N ALA A 592 -5.61 6.80 -20.44
CA ALA A 592 -5.19 7.69 -19.35
C ALA A 592 -4.62 6.90 -18.17
N PHE A 593 -5.14 5.69 -17.91
CA PHE A 593 -4.59 4.82 -16.88
C PHE A 593 -3.13 4.44 -17.14
N GLU A 594 -2.75 4.16 -18.37
CA GLU A 594 -1.34 3.84 -18.71
C GLU A 594 -0.40 4.99 -18.32
N LEU A 595 -0.79 6.24 -18.58
CA LEU A 595 -0.03 7.43 -18.16
C LEU A 595 0.01 7.59 -16.64
N SER A 596 -1.13 7.42 -15.95
CA SER A 596 -1.18 7.58 -14.51
C SER A 596 -0.40 6.48 -13.78
N ASP A 597 -0.49 5.25 -14.26
CA ASP A 597 0.17 4.08 -13.67
C ASP A 597 1.69 4.22 -13.66
N ALA A 598 2.26 4.68 -14.77
CA ALA A 598 3.71 4.90 -14.92
C ALA A 598 4.28 5.94 -13.95
N SER A 599 3.47 6.82 -13.37
CA SER A 599 3.91 7.79 -12.35
C SER A 599 4.52 7.12 -11.12
N ALA A 600 4.15 5.86 -10.86
CA ALA A 600 4.73 5.06 -9.78
C ALA A 600 6.25 4.87 -9.92
N GLU A 601 6.74 4.78 -11.16
CA GLU A 601 8.17 4.58 -11.45
C GLU A 601 9.00 5.85 -11.22
N ARG A 602 8.35 7.00 -11.14
CA ARG A 602 8.97 8.30 -10.87
C ARG A 602 8.97 8.64 -9.37
N SER A 603 8.54 7.70 -8.51
CA SER A 603 8.33 7.94 -7.08
C SER A 603 7.38 9.10 -6.79
N SER A 604 6.43 9.36 -7.69
CA SER A 604 5.39 10.37 -7.47
C SER A 604 4.45 9.95 -6.36
N SER A 605 4.03 10.89 -5.52
CA SER A 605 3.06 10.63 -4.43
C SER A 605 1.68 10.31 -4.97
N GLY A 606 1.29 10.91 -6.08
CA GLY A 606 0.02 10.72 -6.77
C GLY A 606 0.11 11.10 -8.23
N CYS A 607 -0.96 10.87 -8.97
CA CYS A 607 -1.10 11.34 -10.36
C CYS A 607 -2.54 11.75 -10.62
N SER A 608 -2.74 12.83 -11.35
CA SER A 608 -4.04 13.24 -11.89
C SER A 608 -3.92 13.57 -13.38
N ILE A 609 -4.98 13.32 -14.14
CA ILE A 609 -5.01 13.58 -15.58
C ILE A 609 -6.26 14.40 -15.89
N GLN A 610 -6.09 15.47 -16.65
CA GLN A 610 -7.23 16.27 -17.10
C GLN A 610 -7.82 15.65 -18.38
N LEU A 611 -8.98 15.03 -18.25
CA LEU A 611 -9.75 14.46 -19.36
C LEU A 611 -10.98 15.31 -19.65
N GLY A 612 -11.57 15.06 -20.84
CA GLY A 612 -12.88 15.57 -21.20
C GLY A 612 -14.03 14.78 -20.56
N GLU A 613 -15.24 15.35 -20.61
CA GLU A 613 -16.44 14.68 -20.04
C GLU A 613 -16.87 13.46 -20.87
N ALA A 614 -16.79 13.52 -22.21
CA ALA A 614 -17.29 12.47 -23.08
C ALA A 614 -16.61 11.10 -22.88
N PRO A 615 -15.27 10.99 -22.81
CA PRO A 615 -14.60 9.73 -22.50
C PRO A 615 -14.98 9.14 -21.13
N ILE A 616 -15.19 10.01 -20.14
CA ILE A 616 -15.56 9.57 -18.77
C ILE A 616 -16.99 9.06 -18.76
N ILE A 617 -17.94 9.75 -19.40
CA ILE A 617 -19.34 9.31 -19.51
C ILE A 617 -19.43 7.94 -20.17
N GLU A 618 -18.76 7.75 -21.33
CA GLU A 618 -18.69 6.47 -22.02
C GLU A 618 -18.18 5.34 -21.10
N TYR A 619 -17.13 5.63 -20.38
CA TYR A 619 -16.50 4.68 -19.46
C TYR A 619 -17.42 4.30 -18.28
N LEU A 620 -18.05 5.28 -17.64
CA LEU A 620 -18.98 5.02 -16.54
C LEU A 620 -20.22 4.26 -16.98
N GLN A 621 -20.79 4.58 -18.16
CA GLN A 621 -21.94 3.86 -18.72
C GLN A 621 -21.63 2.38 -18.94
N SER A 622 -20.46 2.08 -19.48
CA SER A 622 -19.96 0.72 -19.63
C SER A 622 -19.80 0.02 -18.28
N ASN A 623 -19.18 0.70 -17.32
CA ASN A 623 -18.85 0.10 -16.02
C ASN A 623 -20.07 -0.14 -15.13
N ILE A 624 -21.14 0.65 -15.25
CA ILE A 624 -22.42 0.38 -14.57
C ILE A 624 -22.95 -1.01 -14.95
N VAL A 625 -22.86 -1.40 -16.23
CA VAL A 625 -23.27 -2.73 -16.68
C VAL A 625 -22.37 -3.81 -16.06
N MET A 626 -21.06 -3.59 -16.02
CA MET A 626 -20.11 -4.49 -15.37
C MET A 626 -20.42 -4.65 -13.87
N LEU A 627 -20.68 -3.56 -13.16
CA LEU A 627 -21.02 -3.60 -11.73
C LEU A 627 -22.30 -4.38 -11.46
N ARG A 628 -23.33 -4.23 -12.28
CA ARG A 628 -24.53 -5.07 -12.19
C ARG A 628 -24.23 -6.54 -12.45
N TRP A 629 -23.39 -6.84 -13.44
CA TRP A 629 -22.90 -8.20 -13.67
C TRP A 629 -22.12 -8.73 -12.46
N MET A 630 -21.32 -7.91 -11.76
CA MET A 630 -20.61 -8.32 -10.55
C MET A 630 -21.56 -8.69 -9.42
N ILE A 631 -22.68 -7.95 -9.25
CA ILE A 631 -23.74 -8.30 -8.29
C ILE A 631 -24.33 -9.68 -8.65
N ALA A 632 -24.74 -9.88 -9.91
CA ALA A 632 -25.29 -11.15 -10.36
C ALA A 632 -24.31 -12.33 -10.19
N SER A 633 -23.00 -12.05 -10.22
CA SER A 633 -21.92 -13.02 -10.09
C SER A 633 -21.39 -13.20 -8.65
N GLY A 634 -21.91 -12.48 -7.66
CA GLY A 634 -21.58 -12.64 -6.24
C GLY A 634 -20.18 -12.17 -5.86
N TYR A 635 -19.76 -10.98 -6.31
CA TYR A 635 -18.42 -10.43 -6.04
C TYR A 635 -18.27 -9.70 -4.70
N GLY A 636 -19.33 -9.54 -3.93
CA GLY A 636 -19.20 -8.89 -2.64
C GLY A 636 -20.50 -8.29 -2.12
N ASP A 637 -20.38 -7.30 -1.27
CA ASP A 637 -21.51 -6.62 -0.69
C ASP A 637 -22.34 -5.88 -1.74
N VAL A 638 -23.56 -6.35 -1.95
CA VAL A 638 -24.49 -5.82 -2.95
C VAL A 638 -24.79 -4.34 -2.70
N ARG A 639 -24.99 -3.94 -1.44
CA ARG A 639 -25.30 -2.54 -1.08
C ARG A 639 -24.15 -1.60 -1.45
N THR A 640 -22.91 -2.03 -1.23
CA THR A 640 -21.72 -1.25 -1.61
C THR A 640 -21.64 -1.05 -3.12
N ILE A 641 -21.88 -2.11 -3.91
CA ILE A 641 -21.85 -2.01 -5.37
C ILE A 641 -23.01 -1.15 -5.87
N GLU A 642 -24.22 -1.30 -5.32
CA GLU A 642 -25.39 -0.47 -5.70
C GLU A 642 -25.19 1.02 -5.37
N ARG A 643 -24.63 1.36 -4.21
CA ARG A 643 -24.27 2.76 -3.89
C ARG A 643 -23.31 3.33 -4.92
N ARG A 644 -22.33 2.52 -5.37
CA ARG A 644 -21.37 2.94 -6.39
C ARG A 644 -22.04 3.13 -7.74
N ILE A 645 -22.96 2.26 -8.16
CA ILE A 645 -23.77 2.42 -9.40
C ILE A 645 -24.58 3.71 -9.33
N ALA A 646 -25.31 3.93 -8.23
CA ALA A 646 -26.12 5.14 -8.06
C ALA A 646 -25.26 6.41 -8.14
N ALA A 647 -24.08 6.44 -7.52
CA ALA A 647 -23.17 7.57 -7.59
C ALA A 647 -22.63 7.82 -9.01
N MET A 648 -22.40 6.77 -9.80
CA MET A 648 -22.02 6.91 -11.22
C MET A 648 -23.19 7.45 -12.05
N GLU A 649 -24.40 6.97 -11.84
CA GLU A 649 -25.61 7.43 -12.54
C GLU A 649 -25.91 8.90 -12.22
N ASP A 650 -25.77 9.30 -10.95
CA ASP A 650 -25.93 10.71 -10.51
C ASP A 650 -24.90 11.61 -11.17
N TRP A 651 -23.64 11.18 -11.24
CA TRP A 651 -22.60 11.97 -11.91
C TRP A 651 -22.84 12.10 -13.40
N ILE A 652 -23.26 11.02 -14.10
CA ILE A 652 -23.61 11.05 -15.53
C ILE A 652 -24.79 12.00 -15.78
N ALA A 653 -25.77 12.07 -14.88
CA ALA A 653 -26.91 12.95 -15.02
C ALA A 653 -26.53 14.44 -14.93
N ASN A 654 -25.46 14.77 -14.19
CA ASN A 654 -24.98 16.14 -13.99
C ASN A 654 -23.43 16.15 -13.99
N PRO A 655 -22.79 15.94 -15.14
CA PRO A 655 -21.35 15.83 -15.21
C PRO A 655 -20.66 17.16 -14.89
N VAL A 656 -19.76 17.13 -13.96
CA VAL A 656 -18.91 18.28 -13.58
C VAL A 656 -17.50 17.77 -13.31
N LEU A 657 -16.53 18.35 -13.98
CA LEU A 657 -15.10 18.05 -13.77
C LEU A 657 -14.39 19.26 -13.18
N LEU A 658 -13.54 19.02 -12.20
CA LEU A 658 -12.61 20.00 -11.68
C LEU A 658 -11.55 20.35 -12.73
N LYS A 659 -11.06 21.58 -12.69
CA LYS A 659 -9.97 22.09 -13.53
C LYS A 659 -9.03 22.91 -12.67
N ALA A 660 -7.73 22.89 -12.99
CA ALA A 660 -6.77 23.79 -12.39
C ALA A 660 -7.15 25.26 -12.66
N ASP A 661 -6.85 26.11 -11.72
CA ASP A 661 -6.97 27.55 -11.92
C ASP A 661 -5.85 28.05 -12.85
N LYS A 662 -6.11 29.13 -13.59
CA LYS A 662 -5.17 29.61 -14.60
C LYS A 662 -3.84 30.08 -14.02
N ASP A 663 -3.84 30.53 -12.78
CA ASP A 663 -2.69 31.05 -12.04
C ASP A 663 -2.21 30.07 -10.96
N ALA A 664 -2.58 28.80 -11.07
CA ALA A 664 -2.09 27.74 -10.19
C ALA A 664 -0.56 27.63 -10.28
N GLU A 665 0.08 27.39 -9.14
CA GLU A 665 1.53 27.26 -9.04
C GLU A 665 1.92 25.78 -9.03
N TYR A 666 2.97 25.45 -9.78
CA TYR A 666 3.59 24.14 -9.88
C TYR A 666 5.06 24.23 -9.50
N ALA A 667 5.61 23.17 -8.92
CA ALA A 667 7.04 23.07 -8.65
C ALA A 667 7.86 23.11 -9.94
N GLU A 668 7.30 22.54 -11.03
CA GLU A 668 7.88 22.59 -12.37
C GLU A 668 6.78 22.38 -13.42
N ILE A 669 6.98 22.89 -14.61
CA ILE A 669 6.15 22.63 -15.80
C ILE A 669 7.02 22.08 -16.91
N ILE A 670 6.73 20.87 -17.34
CA ILE A 670 7.41 20.17 -18.43
C ILE A 670 6.49 20.17 -19.65
N GLU A 671 6.88 20.88 -20.70
CA GLU A 671 6.13 20.92 -21.94
C GLU A 671 6.67 19.87 -22.93
N ILE A 672 5.80 19.06 -23.50
CA ILE A 672 6.12 17.99 -24.45
C ILE A 672 5.34 18.23 -25.74
N ASN A 673 6.05 18.50 -26.81
CA ASN A 673 5.49 18.66 -28.14
C ASN A 673 5.46 17.30 -28.86
N LEU A 674 4.28 16.72 -29.06
CA LEU A 674 4.08 15.43 -29.72
C LEU A 674 4.62 15.40 -31.15
N ASN A 675 4.65 16.54 -31.86
CA ASN A 675 5.22 16.62 -33.20
C ASN A 675 6.73 16.33 -33.23
N GLU A 676 7.42 16.38 -32.10
CA GLU A 676 8.86 16.12 -31.98
C GLU A 676 9.19 14.66 -31.63
N ILE A 677 8.17 13.87 -31.30
CA ILE A 677 8.30 12.43 -31.01
C ILE A 677 7.99 11.68 -32.31
N THR A 678 9.01 11.44 -33.12
CA THR A 678 8.87 10.90 -34.47
C THR A 678 9.22 9.41 -34.60
N GLU A 679 9.63 8.79 -33.51
CA GLU A 679 9.95 7.37 -33.40
C GLU A 679 9.64 6.85 -32.00
N PRO A 680 9.45 5.53 -31.80
CA PRO A 680 9.23 4.94 -30.48
C PRO A 680 10.36 5.23 -29.49
N LEU A 681 9.99 5.30 -28.21
CA LEU A 681 10.85 5.49 -27.06
C LEU A 681 10.85 4.24 -26.18
N LEU A 682 12.01 3.74 -25.78
CA LEU A 682 12.16 2.56 -24.92
C LEU A 682 12.91 2.92 -23.65
N ALA A 683 12.47 2.41 -22.51
CA ALA A 683 13.30 2.39 -21.31
C ALA A 683 14.33 1.26 -21.41
N CYS A 684 15.60 1.60 -21.22
CA CYS A 684 16.71 0.67 -21.34
C CYS A 684 16.89 -0.19 -20.06
N PRO A 685 17.64 -1.29 -20.14
CA PRO A 685 17.81 -2.21 -19.04
C PRO A 685 18.25 -1.58 -17.74
N ASN A 686 17.62 -2.03 -16.66
CA ASN A 686 17.84 -1.80 -15.25
C ASN A 686 17.38 -0.44 -14.70
N ASP A 687 16.80 0.43 -15.51
CA ASP A 687 16.18 1.67 -15.00
C ASP A 687 15.00 2.11 -15.90
N PRO A 688 13.79 2.30 -15.37
CA PRO A 688 12.63 2.74 -16.14
C PRO A 688 12.74 4.21 -16.59
N ASP A 689 13.71 4.95 -16.06
CA ASP A 689 14.00 6.35 -16.45
C ASP A 689 15.06 6.45 -17.55
N ASP A 690 15.87 5.40 -17.80
CA ASP A 690 16.90 5.40 -18.87
C ASP A 690 16.25 5.22 -20.24
N VAL A 691 15.58 6.27 -20.71
CA VAL A 691 14.84 6.24 -21.98
C VAL A 691 15.72 6.68 -23.15
N LYS A 692 15.66 5.88 -24.22
CA LYS A 692 16.34 6.13 -25.52
C LYS A 692 15.35 6.00 -26.67
N LYS A 693 15.75 6.56 -27.81
CA LYS A 693 15.05 6.41 -29.07
C LYS A 693 15.25 5.00 -29.63
N LEU A 694 14.26 4.52 -30.40
CA LEU A 694 14.37 3.25 -31.10
C LEU A 694 15.65 3.14 -31.94
N SER A 695 16.00 4.22 -32.66
CA SER A 695 17.19 4.28 -33.48
C SER A 695 18.48 4.05 -32.70
N ASP A 696 18.55 4.39 -31.40
CA ASP A 696 19.74 4.22 -30.55
C ASP A 696 19.99 2.77 -30.11
N VAL A 697 18.95 1.92 -30.12
CA VAL A 697 19.00 0.54 -29.62
C VAL A 697 18.68 -0.51 -30.67
N ALA A 698 18.40 -0.09 -31.91
CA ALA A 698 18.06 -0.96 -33.02
C ALA A 698 19.11 -2.06 -33.24
N GLY A 699 18.66 -3.26 -33.65
CA GLY A 699 19.52 -4.42 -33.89
C GLY A 699 19.91 -5.23 -32.65
N THR A 700 19.57 -4.79 -31.44
CA THR A 700 19.81 -5.55 -30.21
C THR A 700 19.09 -6.88 -30.24
N HIS A 701 19.80 -8.00 -30.04
CA HIS A 701 19.22 -9.35 -30.01
C HIS A 701 18.26 -9.52 -28.84
N ILE A 702 17.15 -10.21 -29.06
CA ILE A 702 16.10 -10.45 -28.07
C ILE A 702 15.86 -11.95 -27.89
N ASP A 703 15.97 -12.44 -26.66
CA ASP A 703 15.71 -13.83 -26.28
C ASP A 703 14.23 -14.06 -25.96
N GLU A 704 13.61 -13.13 -25.21
CA GLU A 704 12.24 -13.28 -24.74
C GLU A 704 11.45 -11.97 -24.91
N VAL A 705 10.14 -12.10 -25.07
CA VAL A 705 9.20 -10.98 -25.12
C VAL A 705 8.06 -11.23 -24.15
N PHE A 706 7.69 -10.21 -23.36
CA PHE A 706 6.56 -10.26 -22.44
C PHE A 706 5.51 -9.20 -22.79
N LEU A 707 4.31 -9.68 -23.13
CA LEU A 707 3.10 -8.87 -23.32
C LEU A 707 2.17 -9.08 -22.12
N GLY A 708 2.00 -8.06 -21.30
CA GLY A 708 1.18 -8.11 -20.07
C GLY A 708 1.52 -6.95 -19.13
N SER A 709 0.90 -6.85 -18.03
CA SER A 709 1.00 -5.86 -16.95
C SER A 709 -0.24 -4.98 -16.80
N CYS A 710 -0.30 -4.22 -15.70
CA CYS A 710 -1.36 -3.24 -15.46
C CYS A 710 -1.43 -2.13 -16.52
N MET A 711 -0.33 -1.83 -17.20
CA MET A 711 -0.26 -0.85 -18.29
C MET A 711 -0.82 -1.38 -19.62
N THR A 712 -1.32 -2.61 -19.66
CA THR A 712 -1.92 -3.17 -20.88
C THR A 712 -3.43 -3.25 -20.78
N ASN A 713 -4.10 -3.18 -21.92
CA ASN A 713 -5.54 -3.39 -22.10
C ASN A 713 -5.77 -4.22 -23.35
N ILE A 714 -7.01 -4.60 -23.62
CA ILE A 714 -7.34 -5.48 -24.75
C ILE A 714 -6.81 -4.99 -26.11
N GLY A 715 -6.71 -3.67 -26.31
CA GLY A 715 -6.21 -3.07 -27.55
C GLY A 715 -4.77 -3.47 -27.86
N HIS A 716 -3.91 -3.51 -26.83
CA HIS A 716 -2.52 -3.93 -26.97
C HIS A 716 -2.39 -5.39 -27.45
N PHE A 717 -3.25 -6.28 -26.94
CA PHE A 717 -3.26 -7.70 -27.34
C PHE A 717 -3.85 -7.89 -28.74
N ARG A 718 -4.84 -7.09 -29.12
CA ARG A 718 -5.35 -7.07 -30.50
C ARG A 718 -4.29 -6.57 -31.47
N ALA A 719 -3.58 -5.47 -31.13
CA ALA A 719 -2.47 -4.96 -31.94
C ALA A 719 -1.38 -6.04 -32.13
N ALA A 720 -0.94 -6.64 -31.03
CA ALA A 720 0.03 -7.75 -31.06
C ALA A 720 -0.49 -8.92 -31.93
N GLY A 721 -1.74 -9.34 -31.73
CA GLY A 721 -2.36 -10.41 -32.50
C GLY A 721 -2.44 -10.11 -34.00
N LYS A 722 -2.78 -8.88 -34.41
CA LYS A 722 -2.80 -8.44 -35.82
C LYS A 722 -1.41 -8.51 -36.48
N LEU A 723 -0.36 -8.08 -35.74
CA LEU A 723 1.02 -8.15 -36.22
C LEU A 723 1.49 -9.61 -36.36
N LEU A 724 1.18 -10.44 -35.37
CA LEU A 724 1.57 -11.85 -35.33
C LEU A 724 0.76 -12.72 -36.32
N ASP A 725 -0.44 -12.33 -36.71
CA ASP A 725 -1.31 -13.08 -37.61
C ASP A 725 -0.67 -13.29 -39.00
N LYS A 726 0.25 -12.43 -39.39
CA LYS A 726 1.03 -12.54 -40.62
C LYS A 726 1.97 -13.77 -40.64
N LEU A 727 2.25 -14.35 -39.48
CA LEU A 727 3.16 -15.49 -39.37
C LEU A 727 2.43 -16.82 -39.44
N THR A 728 3.06 -17.78 -40.13
CA THR A 728 2.60 -19.16 -40.19
C THR A 728 3.46 -20.12 -39.36
N THR A 729 4.55 -19.62 -38.80
CA THR A 729 5.53 -20.35 -37.98
C THR A 729 5.70 -19.69 -36.64
N PRO A 730 6.20 -20.42 -35.62
CA PRO A 730 6.55 -19.80 -34.33
C PRO A 730 7.55 -18.65 -34.48
N VAL A 731 7.45 -17.66 -33.58
CA VAL A 731 8.43 -16.57 -33.48
C VAL A 731 9.77 -17.13 -32.97
N PRO A 732 10.92 -16.50 -33.30
CA PRO A 732 12.23 -16.95 -32.86
C PRO A 732 12.47 -16.74 -31.35
N THR A 733 11.71 -15.87 -30.70
CA THR A 733 11.82 -15.55 -29.27
C THR A 733 10.86 -16.42 -28.43
N ARG A 734 11.11 -16.52 -27.12
CA ARG A 734 10.08 -16.98 -26.19
C ARG A 734 9.07 -15.83 -25.96
N LEU A 735 7.86 -16.01 -26.41
CA LEU A 735 6.80 -15.01 -26.28
C LEU A 735 5.84 -15.38 -25.14
N TRP A 736 5.67 -14.47 -24.18
CA TRP A 736 4.71 -14.57 -23.09
C TRP A 736 3.52 -13.63 -23.36
N VAL A 737 2.29 -14.12 -23.16
CA VAL A 737 1.07 -13.34 -23.32
C VAL A 737 0.22 -13.50 -22.06
N VAL A 738 0.03 -12.41 -21.32
CA VAL A 738 -0.70 -12.39 -20.04
C VAL A 738 -1.71 -11.23 -20.04
N PRO A 739 -2.97 -11.45 -20.43
CA PRO A 739 -3.98 -10.41 -20.39
C PRO A 739 -4.19 -9.84 -18.98
N PRO A 740 -4.59 -8.57 -18.85
CA PRO A 740 -4.73 -7.95 -17.52
C PRO A 740 -5.91 -8.52 -16.73
N THR A 741 -7.00 -8.91 -17.38
CA THR A 741 -8.16 -9.50 -16.71
C THR A 741 -8.71 -10.70 -17.48
N LYS A 742 -9.48 -11.54 -16.78
CA LYS A 742 -10.22 -12.64 -17.41
C LYS A 742 -11.27 -12.13 -18.42
N MET A 743 -11.71 -10.88 -18.29
CA MET A 743 -12.65 -10.27 -19.21
C MET A 743 -11.99 -9.99 -20.57
N ASP A 744 -10.75 -9.46 -20.53
CA ASP A 744 -9.92 -9.28 -21.71
C ASP A 744 -9.58 -10.62 -22.34
N GLU A 745 -9.18 -11.62 -21.55
CA GLU A 745 -8.88 -12.98 -21.99
C GLU A 745 -10.07 -13.61 -22.71
N ALA A 746 -11.26 -13.58 -22.09
CA ALA A 746 -12.47 -14.15 -22.66
C ALA A 746 -12.83 -13.51 -24.01
N LYS A 747 -12.67 -12.18 -24.12
CA LYS A 747 -12.95 -11.46 -25.37
C LYS A 747 -11.91 -11.75 -26.45
N LEU A 748 -10.65 -11.85 -26.10
CA LEU A 748 -9.57 -12.24 -27.02
C LEU A 748 -9.74 -13.67 -27.54
N ILE A 749 -10.24 -14.60 -26.71
CA ILE A 749 -10.59 -15.96 -27.12
C ILE A 749 -11.77 -15.92 -28.10
N GLU A 750 -12.83 -15.18 -27.78
CA GLU A 750 -14.00 -15.00 -28.64
C GLU A 750 -13.63 -14.43 -30.00
N GLU A 751 -12.73 -13.46 -30.04
CA GLU A 751 -12.25 -12.81 -31.27
C GLU A 751 -11.20 -13.65 -32.03
N GLY A 752 -10.76 -14.80 -31.50
CA GLY A 752 -9.86 -15.75 -32.16
C GLY A 752 -8.36 -15.45 -31.95
N TYR A 753 -7.97 -14.42 -31.19
CA TYR A 753 -6.56 -14.06 -30.99
C TYR A 753 -5.76 -15.15 -30.27
N TYR A 754 -6.37 -15.94 -29.40
CA TYR A 754 -5.69 -17.05 -28.75
C TYR A 754 -5.25 -18.15 -29.73
N SER A 755 -5.97 -18.32 -30.82
CA SER A 755 -5.54 -19.22 -31.89
C SER A 755 -4.30 -18.69 -32.63
N ILE A 756 -4.19 -17.37 -32.79
CA ILE A 756 -3.00 -16.72 -33.35
C ILE A 756 -1.81 -16.90 -32.42
N PHE A 757 -1.98 -16.58 -31.12
CA PHE A 757 -0.94 -16.73 -30.12
C PHE A 757 -0.42 -18.18 -30.02
N GLY A 758 -1.31 -19.17 -30.03
CA GLY A 758 -0.94 -20.58 -30.07
C GLY A 758 -0.14 -20.96 -31.31
N ARG A 759 -0.56 -20.50 -32.49
CA ARG A 759 0.09 -20.77 -33.79
C ARG A 759 1.54 -20.25 -33.83
N VAL A 760 1.78 -19.06 -33.25
CA VAL A 760 3.13 -18.47 -33.19
C VAL A 760 3.97 -18.97 -32.01
N GLY A 761 3.47 -19.92 -31.24
CA GLY A 761 4.20 -20.55 -30.12
C GLY A 761 4.25 -19.69 -28.86
N ALA A 762 3.34 -18.73 -28.69
CA ALA A 762 3.27 -17.94 -27.48
C ALA A 762 2.82 -18.80 -26.27
N ARG A 763 3.41 -18.53 -25.12
CA ARG A 763 2.97 -19.04 -23.83
C ARG A 763 1.94 -18.09 -23.23
N THR A 764 0.70 -18.54 -23.18
CA THR A 764 -0.37 -17.80 -22.51
C THR A 764 -0.42 -18.19 -21.04
N GLU A 765 -0.60 -17.21 -20.16
CA GLU A 765 -0.67 -17.41 -18.71
C GLU A 765 -1.99 -16.81 -18.17
N MET A 766 -2.34 -17.24 -16.95
CA MET A 766 -3.49 -16.73 -16.21
C MET A 766 -3.38 -15.20 -16.01
N PRO A 767 -4.44 -14.45 -16.21
CA PRO A 767 -4.47 -13.01 -15.98
C PRO A 767 -3.97 -12.62 -14.59
N GLY A 768 -3.02 -11.68 -14.52
CA GLY A 768 -2.43 -11.23 -13.25
C GLY A 768 -1.02 -10.65 -13.39
N CYS A 769 -0.38 -10.42 -12.25
CA CYS A 769 0.91 -9.75 -12.13
C CYS A 769 2.11 -10.69 -11.99
N SER A 770 1.93 -12.01 -12.05
CA SER A 770 2.94 -12.98 -11.61
C SER A 770 4.30 -12.83 -12.31
N LEU A 771 4.34 -12.72 -13.64
CA LEU A 771 5.58 -12.52 -14.40
C LEU A 771 6.10 -11.08 -14.30
N CYS A 772 5.23 -10.08 -14.40
CA CYS A 772 5.61 -8.68 -14.27
C CYS A 772 6.29 -8.38 -12.91
N MET A 773 5.86 -9.06 -11.86
CA MET A 773 6.44 -8.96 -10.52
C MET A 773 7.67 -9.88 -10.34
N GLY A 774 7.83 -10.92 -11.18
CA GLY A 774 8.89 -11.92 -11.04
C GLY A 774 8.75 -12.79 -9.78
N ASN A 775 7.53 -12.92 -9.25
CA ASN A 775 7.28 -13.68 -8.02
C ASN A 775 7.08 -15.18 -8.29
N GLN A 776 6.27 -15.53 -9.27
CA GLN A 776 5.87 -16.91 -9.55
C GLN A 776 6.35 -17.42 -10.90
N ALA A 777 6.37 -16.55 -11.93
CA ALA A 777 6.96 -16.85 -13.23
C ALA A 777 8.13 -15.88 -13.50
N ARG A 778 9.18 -16.39 -14.19
CA ARG A 778 10.38 -15.61 -14.48
C ARG A 778 10.91 -15.93 -15.87
N VAL A 779 11.52 -14.93 -16.50
CA VAL A 779 12.30 -15.13 -17.73
C VAL A 779 13.61 -15.86 -17.43
N ALA A 780 14.27 -16.39 -18.45
CA ALA A 780 15.54 -17.06 -18.27
C ALA A 780 16.63 -16.12 -17.70
N ALA A 781 17.55 -16.71 -16.92
CA ALA A 781 18.66 -15.94 -16.37
C ALA A 781 19.51 -15.32 -17.48
N LYS A 782 19.89 -14.05 -17.32
CA LYS A 782 20.73 -13.28 -18.25
C LYS A 782 20.13 -13.11 -19.65
N SER A 783 18.83 -13.36 -19.85
CA SER A 783 18.14 -13.11 -21.12
C SER A 783 17.98 -11.61 -21.39
N THR A 784 17.98 -11.24 -22.67
CA THR A 784 17.59 -9.92 -23.14
C THR A 784 16.10 -9.95 -23.50
N VAL A 785 15.32 -9.05 -22.89
CA VAL A 785 13.87 -9.08 -22.92
C VAL A 785 13.31 -7.76 -23.41
N VAL A 786 12.28 -7.78 -24.24
CA VAL A 786 11.41 -6.63 -24.50
C VAL A 786 10.09 -6.88 -23.76
N SER A 787 9.62 -5.90 -23.00
CA SER A 787 8.50 -6.09 -22.08
C SER A 787 7.54 -4.90 -22.08
N THR A 788 6.26 -5.17 -21.95
CA THR A 788 5.23 -4.17 -21.64
C THR A 788 5.01 -3.97 -20.15
N SER A 789 5.86 -4.57 -19.29
CA SER A 789 5.79 -4.37 -17.85
C SER A 789 6.06 -2.93 -17.44
N THR A 790 5.82 -2.62 -16.17
CA THR A 790 6.01 -1.28 -15.62
C THR A 790 7.45 -1.02 -15.21
N ARG A 791 8.18 -2.07 -14.78
CA ARG A 791 9.50 -2.00 -14.14
C ARG A 791 10.50 -2.94 -14.78
N ASN A 792 11.74 -2.48 -14.84
CA ASN A 792 12.88 -3.27 -15.32
C ASN A 792 14.09 -3.21 -14.37
N PHE A 793 13.86 -3.04 -13.09
CA PHE A 793 14.93 -3.06 -12.08
C PHE A 793 15.73 -4.36 -12.13
N PRO A 794 17.00 -4.35 -11.70
CA PRO A 794 17.86 -5.52 -11.72
C PRO A 794 17.18 -6.75 -11.08
N ASN A 795 17.31 -7.90 -11.72
CA ASN A 795 16.79 -9.19 -11.26
C ASN A 795 15.25 -9.30 -11.12
N ARG A 796 14.47 -8.30 -11.52
CA ARG A 796 13.01 -8.30 -11.31
C ARG A 796 12.30 -9.39 -12.13
N LEU A 797 12.46 -9.42 -13.45
CA LEU A 797 11.81 -10.41 -14.31
C LEU A 797 12.57 -11.74 -14.35
N GLY A 798 13.89 -11.71 -14.15
CA GLY A 798 14.77 -12.88 -14.14
C GLY A 798 16.16 -12.53 -13.62
N ASP A 799 16.93 -13.52 -13.20
CA ASP A 799 18.25 -13.30 -12.62
C ASP A 799 19.24 -12.78 -13.68
N GLY A 800 19.77 -11.57 -13.49
CA GLY A 800 20.66 -10.92 -14.42
C GLY A 800 20.02 -10.59 -15.79
N ALA A 801 18.71 -10.62 -15.93
CA ALA A 801 18.03 -10.30 -17.18
C ALA A 801 18.15 -8.81 -17.53
N PHE A 802 18.29 -8.53 -18.82
CA PHE A 802 18.36 -7.18 -19.40
C PHE A 802 17.00 -6.86 -20.03
N VAL A 803 16.20 -6.02 -19.39
CA VAL A 803 14.81 -5.79 -19.77
C VAL A 803 14.60 -4.39 -20.33
N TYR A 804 14.18 -4.32 -21.59
CA TYR A 804 13.69 -3.10 -22.24
C TYR A 804 12.19 -2.94 -22.01
N LEU A 805 11.72 -1.74 -21.72
CA LEU A 805 10.28 -1.45 -21.60
C LEU A 805 9.82 -0.70 -22.84
N SER A 806 8.80 -1.22 -23.53
CA SER A 806 8.29 -0.64 -24.76
C SER A 806 6.76 -0.82 -24.92
N SER A 807 6.22 -0.31 -26.02
CA SER A 807 4.84 -0.60 -26.43
C SER A 807 4.66 -2.06 -26.81
N ALA A 808 3.40 -2.54 -26.81
CA ALA A 808 3.05 -3.90 -27.25
C ALA A 808 3.33 -4.10 -28.74
N GLU A 809 3.15 -3.05 -29.53
CA GLU A 809 3.41 -3.03 -30.95
C GLU A 809 4.91 -3.28 -31.23
N LEU A 810 5.77 -2.49 -30.60
CA LEU A 810 7.23 -2.63 -30.75
C LEU A 810 7.71 -3.99 -30.21
N ALA A 811 7.20 -4.42 -29.04
CA ALA A 811 7.51 -5.71 -28.47
C ALA A 811 7.12 -6.87 -29.40
N SER A 812 5.97 -6.77 -30.08
CA SER A 812 5.52 -7.78 -31.05
C SER A 812 6.41 -7.83 -32.30
N VAL A 813 6.83 -6.68 -32.82
CA VAL A 813 7.78 -6.63 -33.95
C VAL A 813 9.14 -7.20 -33.52
N ALA A 814 9.61 -6.90 -32.31
CA ALA A 814 10.83 -7.49 -31.77
C ALA A 814 10.72 -9.02 -31.64
N ALA A 815 9.55 -9.53 -31.24
CA ALA A 815 9.28 -10.98 -31.19
C ALA A 815 9.37 -11.64 -32.57
N ILE A 816 8.83 -10.98 -33.60
CA ILE A 816 8.83 -11.47 -35.00
C ILE A 816 10.27 -11.52 -35.54
N LEU A 817 11.07 -10.50 -35.27
CA LEU A 817 12.43 -10.35 -35.82
C LEU A 817 13.52 -11.00 -34.98
N GLY A 818 13.28 -11.34 -33.70
CA GLY A 818 14.29 -11.83 -32.75
C GLY A 818 15.30 -10.75 -32.35
N ARG A 819 14.99 -9.49 -32.63
CA ARG A 819 15.79 -8.32 -32.29
C ARG A 819 14.95 -7.05 -32.26
N ILE A 820 15.45 -6.00 -31.65
CA ILE A 820 14.83 -4.67 -31.75
C ILE A 820 14.92 -4.20 -33.23
N PRO A 821 13.79 -3.81 -33.86
CA PRO A 821 13.73 -3.37 -35.25
C PRO A 821 14.49 -2.05 -35.48
N THR A 822 14.81 -1.74 -36.74
CA THR A 822 15.11 -0.37 -37.13
C THR A 822 13.82 0.46 -37.19
N VAL A 823 13.93 1.78 -37.25
CA VAL A 823 12.76 2.66 -37.37
C VAL A 823 11.97 2.33 -38.64
N GLU A 824 12.64 2.13 -39.77
CA GLU A 824 12.00 1.79 -41.04
C GLU A 824 11.24 0.46 -40.98
N GLU A 825 11.89 -0.58 -40.43
CA GLU A 825 11.25 -1.90 -40.24
C GLU A 825 10.01 -1.79 -39.35
N TYR A 826 10.13 -1.06 -38.21
CA TYR A 826 9.00 -0.87 -37.33
C TYR A 826 7.83 -0.15 -38.02
N MET A 827 8.12 0.93 -38.74
CA MET A 827 7.09 1.70 -39.45
C MET A 827 6.37 0.91 -40.54
N GLU A 828 7.04 -0.06 -41.19
CA GLU A 828 6.35 -0.98 -42.14
C GLU A 828 5.25 -1.81 -41.45
N TYR A 829 5.48 -2.24 -40.19
CA TYR A 829 4.47 -2.96 -39.39
C TYR A 829 3.41 -2.02 -38.83
N ALA A 830 3.79 -0.85 -38.35
CA ALA A 830 2.88 0.12 -37.71
C ALA A 830 1.87 0.70 -38.71
N ALA A 831 2.26 0.93 -39.96
CA ALA A 831 1.36 1.44 -40.98
C ALA A 831 0.09 0.57 -41.20
N ASP A 832 0.21 -0.75 -41.02
CA ASP A 832 -0.93 -1.63 -41.12
C ASP A 832 -1.90 -1.48 -39.94
N LEU A 833 -1.39 -1.19 -38.73
CA LEU A 833 -2.23 -0.98 -37.56
C LEU A 833 -2.97 0.35 -37.60
N GLU A 834 -2.39 1.40 -38.14
CA GLU A 834 -3.04 2.70 -38.29
C GLU A 834 -4.32 2.58 -39.14
N THR A 835 -4.31 1.74 -40.16
CA THR A 835 -5.52 1.51 -41.01
C THR A 835 -6.65 0.79 -40.30
N MET A 836 -6.37 0.17 -39.16
CA MET A 836 -7.30 -0.64 -38.34
C MET A 836 -7.45 -0.10 -36.91
N ALA A 837 -6.97 1.11 -36.63
CA ALA A 837 -6.88 1.64 -35.28
C ALA A 837 -8.23 1.61 -34.54
N ASP A 838 -9.33 1.98 -35.20
CA ASP A 838 -10.67 2.02 -34.59
C ASP A 838 -11.16 0.63 -34.13
N ASP A 839 -10.79 -0.43 -34.83
CA ASP A 839 -11.14 -1.80 -34.44
C ASP A 839 -10.19 -2.38 -33.39
N VAL A 840 -8.89 -2.11 -33.54
CA VAL A 840 -7.84 -2.67 -32.70
C VAL A 840 -7.91 -2.07 -31.30
N TYR A 841 -7.97 -0.75 -31.20
CA TYR A 841 -7.91 -0.03 -29.93
C TYR A 841 -9.28 0.23 -29.28
N ARG A 842 -10.31 -0.49 -29.72
CA ARG A 842 -11.62 -0.45 -29.09
C ARG A 842 -11.59 -1.19 -27.76
N TYR A 843 -11.96 -0.50 -26.69
CA TYR A 843 -11.98 -1.09 -25.35
C TYR A 843 -13.16 -2.01 -25.10
N LEU A 844 -13.16 -2.69 -23.93
CA LEU A 844 -14.28 -3.46 -23.44
C LEU A 844 -15.42 -2.53 -23.03
N ASN A 845 -16.42 -2.39 -23.92
CA ASN A 845 -17.67 -1.72 -23.62
C ASN A 845 -18.69 -2.76 -23.17
N PHE A 846 -18.87 -2.93 -21.86
CA PHE A 846 -19.71 -3.98 -21.28
C PHE A 846 -21.18 -3.83 -21.65
N ASN A 847 -21.67 -2.63 -21.93
CA ASN A 847 -23.01 -2.36 -22.44
C ASN A 847 -23.24 -2.88 -23.87
N GLU A 848 -22.20 -3.24 -24.61
CA GLU A 848 -22.27 -3.83 -25.96
C GLU A 848 -21.99 -5.35 -25.94
N ILE A 849 -21.63 -5.93 -24.79
CA ILE A 849 -21.34 -7.35 -24.63
C ILE A 849 -22.59 -8.07 -24.10
N GLU A 850 -23.19 -8.95 -24.91
CA GLU A 850 -24.48 -9.60 -24.63
C GLU A 850 -24.51 -10.37 -23.29
N SER A 851 -23.42 -11.05 -22.90
CA SER A 851 -23.33 -11.80 -21.65
C SER A 851 -23.42 -10.89 -20.40
N TYR A 852 -22.83 -9.70 -20.48
CA TYR A 852 -22.88 -8.71 -19.40
C TYR A 852 -24.24 -8.01 -19.33
N THR A 853 -24.79 -7.59 -20.44
CA THR A 853 -26.10 -6.93 -20.50
C THR A 853 -27.23 -7.84 -20.05
N LYS A 854 -27.20 -9.12 -20.42
CA LYS A 854 -28.19 -10.13 -19.96
C LYS A 854 -28.08 -10.34 -18.45
N ALA A 855 -26.90 -10.52 -17.91
CA ALA A 855 -26.70 -10.70 -16.47
C ALA A 855 -27.10 -9.44 -15.69
N ALA A 856 -26.76 -8.25 -16.18
CA ALA A 856 -27.15 -6.98 -15.57
C ALA A 856 -28.66 -6.81 -15.44
N GLN A 857 -29.45 -7.33 -16.40
CA GLN A 857 -30.93 -7.29 -16.36
C GLN A 857 -31.54 -8.20 -15.29
N THR A 858 -30.80 -9.18 -14.76
CA THR A 858 -31.28 -10.08 -13.71
C THR A 858 -31.18 -9.46 -12.32
N VAL A 859 -30.46 -8.37 -12.16
CA VAL A 859 -30.26 -7.70 -10.87
C VAL A 859 -31.50 -6.90 -10.52
N ILE A 860 -32.13 -7.26 -9.40
CA ILE A 860 -33.22 -6.50 -8.81
C ILE A 860 -32.58 -5.51 -7.83
N PRO A 861 -32.70 -4.18 -8.02
CA PRO A 861 -32.18 -3.22 -7.08
C PRO A 861 -32.75 -3.47 -5.68
N ILE A 862 -31.93 -3.40 -4.65
CA ILE A 862 -32.43 -3.36 -3.28
C ILE A 862 -33.11 -2.01 -3.12
N VAL A 863 -34.44 -2.02 -3.08
CA VAL A 863 -35.20 -0.80 -2.80
C VAL A 863 -34.77 -0.33 -1.42
N ALA A 864 -34.26 0.91 -1.33
CA ALA A 864 -33.98 1.55 -0.07
C ALA A 864 -35.26 1.52 0.77
N ALA A 865 -35.22 0.74 1.86
CA ALA A 865 -36.34 0.68 2.82
C ALA A 865 -36.27 1.94 3.70
#